data_e01ceb77cdff4acc11b5c3cc3dab97a9
#
_entry.id   e01ceb77cdff4acc11b5c3cc3dab97a9
#
_cell.length_a   1.000
_cell.length_b   1.000
_cell.length_c   1.000
_cell.angle_alpha   90.00
_cell.angle_beta   90.00
_cell.angle_gamma   90.00
#
_symmetry.space_group_name_H-M   'P 1'
#
loop_
_entity.id
_entity.type
_entity.pdbx_description
1 polymer ?
#
loop_
_entity_poly.entity_id
_entity_poly.type
_entity_poly.pdbx_seq_one_letter_code
_entity_poly.pdbx_strand_id
1 'polypeptide(L)'
;MKKWMMMLACVASMNVFAQTVLTPGDIAVIGFNGDDPDVIKFVNLVNVAAGTQVKFTDNAWSGTALATAEGTDTWTAASDFPAGTVHTLTPSTVALGTTGDQIIVYQGTATAPTFIFGLSSRSWVTGSVNTTTSRIPIGLTSGSTAIAFSTERDNGAFTIVSNNAPKATLLTSIANQNNWNRTDTRISTFPLWTFSFGAPAAEPTAQPSNLLFSNIKSFNYNVTFSAASPAPSGYLVLRSEGVVPSAAPSDGVAYVVGDVIGNSVVMSAGTATTYLQRSVVANTVYHYAVYSFNGTSTSRNYLQLNPLTGSVTSSATMEGTYFSAINPANATLVADLQNRVRSPYTKVSYDLFDETMVTEFASREAPGGQRSLMCIYSGQSQNYSGTFAWTPNTIFSREHTWCVSWMPSGGGTSLNEYADQHHLFPVNQNNANAVRSNHPLGEVVTPISTYLQGTYGLDAAGNTVYEPREIHKGDAARSLLYMSLRYNGVSGFNWTFNNLNNVILPGLSEDPQDLATLLTWHATDAPDAYEIARNDYIQSKQQNRNPFIDHPDWVSYINFNTLTYQTPAQQPMLPGIQKAQPVMKRADVIVWPNPTESEANLTIDSPVEDVVTFNVFDLTGKLLYTVQSPVMIGSTTIPLNVEALTSGFYVVQVVGESLREEVKFRKL
;
A
#
# COMPACT_ATOMS: atom_id res chain seq x y z
N MET A 1 -69.04 -19.41 -44.40
CA MET A 1 -67.71 -20.04 -44.41
C MET A 1 -66.67 -18.98 -44.58
N LYS A 2 -66.07 -18.46 -43.45
CA LYS A 2 -64.97 -17.50 -43.46
C LYS A 2 -63.71 -18.25 -42.98
N LYS A 3 -62.73 -18.41 -43.88
CA LYS A 3 -61.42 -18.99 -43.57
C LYS A 3 -60.60 -17.91 -42.86
N TRP A 4 -60.15 -18.22 -41.67
CA TRP A 4 -59.13 -17.45 -40.96
C TRP A 4 -57.78 -18.05 -41.35
N MET A 5 -56.91 -17.22 -41.95
CA MET A 5 -55.52 -17.54 -42.26
C MET A 5 -54.69 -17.04 -41.08
N MET A 6 -54.12 -17.95 -40.31
CA MET A 6 -53.26 -17.67 -39.18
C MET A 6 -51.82 -17.47 -39.72
N MET A 7 -51.36 -16.22 -39.69
CA MET A 7 -50.00 -15.84 -40.09
C MET A 7 -49.08 -16.10 -38.91
N LEU A 8 -48.25 -17.14 -38.99
CA LEU A 8 -47.21 -17.50 -38.01
C LEU A 8 -46.03 -16.52 -38.18
N ALA A 9 -45.92 -15.53 -37.31
CA ALA A 9 -44.76 -14.68 -37.26
C ALA A 9 -43.60 -15.44 -36.57
N CYS A 10 -42.60 -15.82 -37.37
CA CYS A 10 -41.35 -16.39 -36.87
C CYS A 10 -40.53 -15.22 -36.24
N VAL A 11 -40.58 -15.09 -34.92
CA VAL A 11 -39.67 -14.19 -34.19
C VAL A 11 -38.32 -14.91 -34.13
N ALA A 12 -37.40 -14.49 -34.99
CA ALA A 12 -35.99 -14.85 -34.84
C ALA A 12 -35.46 -14.16 -33.56
N SER A 13 -35.25 -14.92 -32.51
CA SER A 13 -34.52 -14.47 -31.34
C SER A 13 -33.08 -14.17 -31.75
N MET A 14 -32.75 -12.90 -31.94
CA MET A 14 -31.36 -12.48 -31.99
C MET A 14 -30.77 -12.73 -30.60
N ASN A 15 -29.92 -13.76 -30.48
CA ASN A 15 -29.05 -13.92 -29.34
C ASN A 15 -28.04 -12.76 -29.36
N VAL A 16 -28.25 -11.72 -28.58
CA VAL A 16 -27.22 -10.71 -28.31
C VAL A 16 -26.25 -11.39 -27.35
N PHE A 17 -25.16 -11.92 -27.87
CA PHE A 17 -24.05 -12.36 -27.03
C PHE A 17 -23.43 -11.14 -26.37
N ALA A 18 -23.30 -11.16 -25.03
CA ALA A 18 -22.59 -10.11 -24.32
C ALA A 18 -21.12 -10.12 -24.77
N GLN A 19 -20.64 -8.99 -25.27
CA GLN A 19 -19.24 -8.83 -25.63
C GLN A 19 -18.37 -8.87 -24.37
N THR A 20 -17.16 -9.43 -24.47
CA THR A 20 -16.17 -9.35 -23.39
C THR A 20 -15.69 -7.90 -23.27
N VAL A 21 -15.83 -7.33 -22.09
CA VAL A 21 -15.18 -6.05 -21.73
C VAL A 21 -13.73 -6.36 -21.40
N LEU A 22 -12.82 -5.71 -22.11
CA LEU A 22 -11.38 -5.95 -22.00
C LEU A 22 -10.72 -4.80 -21.22
N THR A 23 -9.72 -5.15 -20.45
CA THR A 23 -8.91 -4.26 -19.62
C THR A 23 -7.45 -4.21 -20.11
N PRO A 24 -6.61 -3.26 -19.66
CA PRO A 24 -5.19 -3.21 -20.01
C PRO A 24 -4.49 -4.56 -19.85
N GLY A 25 -3.86 -5.04 -20.92
CA GLY A 25 -3.15 -6.31 -20.97
C GLY A 25 -4.02 -7.55 -21.24
N ASP A 26 -5.32 -7.41 -21.57
CA ASP A 26 -6.14 -8.57 -21.99
C ASP A 26 -5.85 -9.04 -23.42
N ILE A 27 -5.31 -8.17 -24.25
CA ILE A 27 -4.74 -8.44 -25.56
C ILE A 27 -3.30 -7.94 -25.58
N ALA A 28 -2.40 -8.65 -26.26
CA ALA A 28 -1.03 -8.19 -26.49
C ALA A 28 -0.62 -8.44 -27.96
N VAL A 29 0.04 -7.47 -28.57
CA VAL A 29 0.69 -7.63 -29.88
C VAL A 29 1.97 -8.44 -29.68
N ILE A 30 2.18 -9.45 -30.52
CA ILE A 30 3.33 -10.37 -30.47
C ILE A 30 4.09 -10.46 -31.80
N GLY A 31 3.61 -9.76 -32.83
CA GLY A 31 4.32 -9.65 -34.11
C GLY A 31 3.70 -8.62 -35.01
N PHE A 32 4.52 -8.02 -35.87
CA PHE A 32 4.06 -7.04 -36.87
C PHE A 32 5.01 -7.04 -38.08
N ASN A 33 4.45 -6.75 -39.24
CA ASN A 33 5.16 -6.35 -40.46
C ASN A 33 4.59 -5.01 -40.93
N GLY A 34 5.48 -4.04 -41.20
CA GLY A 34 5.19 -2.80 -41.89
C GLY A 34 5.63 -2.82 -43.35
N ASP A 35 6.19 -3.94 -43.85
CA ASP A 35 6.41 -4.20 -45.28
C ASP A 35 5.17 -4.87 -45.90
N ASP A 36 4.71 -4.34 -47.02
CA ASP A 36 3.48 -4.73 -47.70
C ASP A 36 3.42 -6.25 -48.06
N PRO A 37 2.32 -6.97 -47.77
CA PRO A 37 1.14 -6.52 -47.00
C PRO A 37 1.40 -6.51 -45.49
N ASP A 38 0.86 -5.45 -44.84
CA ASP A 38 0.93 -5.32 -43.39
C ASP A 38 0.28 -6.47 -42.64
N VAL A 39 0.85 -6.84 -41.53
CA VAL A 39 0.34 -7.93 -40.67
C VAL A 39 0.52 -7.57 -39.22
N ILE A 40 -0.51 -7.77 -38.41
CA ILE A 40 -0.45 -7.70 -36.95
C ILE A 40 -0.79 -9.09 -36.37
N LYS A 41 0.11 -9.63 -35.56
CA LYS A 41 -0.09 -10.82 -34.75
C LYS A 41 -0.35 -10.42 -33.32
N PHE A 42 -1.41 -10.97 -32.71
CA PHE A 42 -1.75 -10.70 -31.34
C PHE A 42 -2.30 -11.93 -30.62
N VAL A 43 -2.29 -11.90 -29.31
CA VAL A 43 -2.80 -12.97 -28.46
C VAL A 43 -3.82 -12.40 -27.48
N ASN A 44 -4.96 -13.11 -27.28
CA ASN A 44 -5.86 -12.81 -26.17
C ASN A 44 -5.35 -13.54 -24.91
N LEU A 45 -5.19 -12.78 -23.82
CA LEU A 45 -4.67 -13.28 -22.53
C LEU A 45 -5.80 -13.58 -21.53
N VAL A 46 -7.05 -13.42 -21.96
CA VAL A 46 -8.29 -13.78 -21.25
C VAL A 46 -9.20 -14.51 -22.24
N ASN A 47 -10.24 -15.18 -21.77
CA ASN A 47 -11.27 -15.72 -22.65
C ASN A 47 -12.02 -14.57 -23.33
N VAL A 48 -12.24 -14.69 -24.63
CA VAL A 48 -12.92 -13.67 -25.44
C VAL A 48 -14.16 -14.31 -26.07
N ALA A 49 -15.33 -13.75 -25.76
CA ALA A 49 -16.60 -14.25 -26.29
C ALA A 49 -16.79 -13.86 -27.76
N ALA A 50 -17.54 -14.68 -28.51
CA ALA A 50 -17.96 -14.39 -29.87
C ALA A 50 -18.64 -13.01 -29.98
N GLY A 51 -18.33 -12.28 -31.05
CA GLY A 51 -18.86 -10.92 -31.27
C GLY A 51 -18.09 -9.80 -30.57
N THR A 52 -17.12 -10.12 -29.69
CA THR A 52 -16.26 -9.09 -29.06
C THR A 52 -15.46 -8.35 -30.11
N GLN A 53 -15.52 -7.03 -30.08
CA GLN A 53 -14.79 -6.14 -31.00
C GLN A 53 -13.58 -5.54 -30.33
N VAL A 54 -12.45 -5.52 -31.05
CA VAL A 54 -11.18 -4.91 -30.65
C VAL A 54 -10.66 -4.09 -31.80
N LYS A 55 -10.24 -2.88 -31.52
CA LYS A 55 -9.72 -1.94 -32.53
C LYS A 55 -8.21 -1.85 -32.47
N PHE A 56 -7.59 -1.84 -33.62
CA PHE A 56 -6.17 -1.65 -33.85
C PHE A 56 -5.99 -0.37 -34.66
N THR A 57 -5.14 0.53 -34.23
CA THR A 57 -4.88 1.79 -34.90
C THR A 57 -3.40 2.13 -34.88
N ASP A 58 -2.93 2.72 -35.97
CA ASP A 58 -1.64 3.40 -36.09
C ASP A 58 -1.74 4.89 -35.72
N ASN A 59 -2.93 5.43 -35.47
CA ASN A 59 -3.10 6.80 -34.98
C ASN A 59 -2.41 7.01 -33.65
N ALA A 60 -1.56 8.04 -33.59
CA ALA A 60 -0.82 8.40 -32.41
C ALA A 60 -1.71 8.90 -31.27
N TRP A 61 -1.37 8.55 -30.02
CA TRP A 61 -1.98 9.13 -28.82
C TRP A 61 -1.27 10.42 -28.39
N SER A 62 -1.97 11.56 -28.42
CA SER A 62 -1.43 12.87 -28.05
C SER A 62 -1.27 13.12 -26.54
N GLY A 63 -1.83 12.23 -25.71
CA GLY A 63 -2.02 12.43 -24.26
C GLY A 63 -3.47 12.80 -23.90
N THR A 64 -4.26 13.24 -24.87
CA THR A 64 -5.67 13.64 -24.66
C THR A 64 -6.62 13.09 -25.72
N ALA A 65 -6.13 12.76 -26.92
CA ALA A 65 -6.92 12.22 -28.00
C ALA A 65 -6.07 11.36 -28.94
N LEU A 66 -6.69 10.40 -29.63
CA LEU A 66 -6.10 9.75 -30.80
C LEU A 66 -6.05 10.74 -31.96
N ALA A 67 -4.97 10.72 -32.71
CA ALA A 67 -4.89 11.42 -33.99
C ALA A 67 -5.91 10.85 -34.98
N THR A 68 -6.16 11.52 -36.11
CA THR A 68 -7.13 11.11 -37.11
C THR A 68 -6.54 11.07 -38.53
N ALA A 69 -5.22 11.12 -38.61
CA ALA A 69 -4.51 11.17 -39.90
C ALA A 69 -4.23 9.79 -40.50
N GLU A 70 -4.43 8.74 -39.71
CA GLU A 70 -4.08 7.34 -40.02
C GLU A 70 -5.28 6.40 -39.85
N GLY A 71 -5.08 5.09 -39.93
CA GLY A 71 -6.15 4.11 -39.99
C GLY A 71 -6.62 3.55 -38.65
N THR A 72 -7.74 2.85 -38.70
CA THR A 72 -8.23 2.02 -37.60
C THR A 72 -8.98 0.82 -38.16
N ASP A 73 -8.52 -0.37 -37.87
CA ASP A 73 -9.19 -1.63 -38.23
C ASP A 73 -9.86 -2.25 -36.99
N THR A 74 -11.02 -2.88 -37.20
CA THR A 74 -11.76 -3.57 -36.15
C THR A 74 -11.66 -5.06 -36.37
N TRP A 75 -11.07 -5.80 -35.44
CA TRP A 75 -11.15 -7.22 -35.34
C TRP A 75 -12.39 -7.61 -34.54
N THR A 76 -13.15 -8.61 -35.03
CA THR A 76 -14.32 -9.16 -34.34
C THR A 76 -14.11 -10.66 -34.09
N ALA A 77 -14.28 -11.11 -32.86
CA ALA A 77 -14.17 -12.50 -32.48
C ALA A 77 -15.27 -13.33 -33.20
N ALA A 78 -14.85 -14.22 -34.08
CA ALA A 78 -15.78 -15.06 -34.86
C ALA A 78 -16.45 -16.17 -34.02
N SER A 79 -15.83 -16.56 -32.91
CA SER A 79 -16.31 -17.57 -31.95
C SER A 79 -15.74 -17.23 -30.57
N ASP A 80 -16.11 -17.98 -29.54
CA ASP A 80 -15.44 -17.92 -28.25
C ASP A 80 -14.00 -18.42 -28.42
N PHE A 81 -13.07 -17.60 -27.93
CA PHE A 81 -11.65 -17.93 -27.93
C PHE A 81 -11.11 -18.05 -26.51
N PRO A 82 -10.52 -19.21 -26.16
CA PRO A 82 -9.85 -19.35 -24.86
C PRO A 82 -8.61 -18.47 -24.78
N ALA A 83 -8.23 -18.09 -23.56
CA ALA A 83 -6.99 -17.39 -23.30
C ALA A 83 -5.79 -18.13 -23.90
N GLY A 84 -4.85 -17.38 -24.52
CA GLY A 84 -3.69 -17.92 -25.22
C GLY A 84 -3.89 -18.14 -26.70
N THR A 85 -5.08 -17.88 -27.25
CA THR A 85 -5.31 -17.99 -28.69
C THR A 85 -4.58 -16.87 -29.44
N VAL A 86 -3.83 -17.27 -30.47
CA VAL A 86 -3.10 -16.32 -31.34
C VAL A 86 -3.91 -16.02 -32.59
N HIS A 87 -3.98 -14.75 -32.91
CA HIS A 87 -4.74 -14.22 -34.03
C HIS A 87 -3.86 -13.50 -35.03
N THR A 88 -4.37 -13.38 -36.25
CA THR A 88 -3.77 -12.58 -37.32
C THR A 88 -4.79 -11.55 -37.77
N LEU A 89 -4.37 -10.28 -37.77
CA LEU A 89 -5.06 -9.21 -38.45
C LEU A 89 -4.24 -8.82 -39.69
N THR A 90 -4.87 -8.85 -40.85
CA THR A 90 -4.35 -8.20 -42.06
C THR A 90 -5.14 -6.91 -42.18
N PRO A 91 -4.55 -5.79 -41.82
CA PRO A 91 -5.28 -4.51 -41.77
C PRO A 91 -5.70 -4.06 -43.15
N SER A 92 -6.74 -3.26 -43.21
CA SER A 92 -7.27 -2.68 -44.43
C SER A 92 -7.16 -1.14 -44.46
N THR A 93 -7.07 -0.53 -43.32
CA THR A 93 -6.94 0.94 -43.16
C THR A 93 -5.71 1.34 -42.36
N VAL A 94 -5.29 0.54 -41.39
CA VAL A 94 -3.99 0.69 -40.70
C VAL A 94 -2.88 0.42 -41.73
N ALA A 95 -1.91 1.35 -41.84
CA ALA A 95 -0.80 1.27 -42.79
C ALA A 95 0.51 1.56 -42.05
N LEU A 96 1.18 0.48 -41.58
CA LEU A 96 2.39 0.61 -40.77
C LEU A 96 3.55 1.16 -41.58
N GLY A 97 4.11 2.28 -41.11
CA GLY A 97 5.18 2.98 -41.80
C GLY A 97 6.55 2.29 -41.65
N THR A 98 7.33 2.24 -42.75
CA THR A 98 8.69 1.68 -42.78
C THR A 98 9.74 2.57 -42.09
N THR A 99 9.38 3.71 -41.55
CA THR A 99 10.27 4.64 -40.84
C THR A 99 9.91 4.81 -39.37
N GLY A 100 9.05 3.94 -38.87
CA GLY A 100 8.55 3.90 -37.52
C GLY A 100 7.06 4.13 -37.43
N ASP A 101 6.42 3.47 -36.48
CA ASP A 101 4.98 3.52 -36.26
C ASP A 101 4.60 3.02 -34.86
N GLN A 102 3.32 3.09 -34.55
CA GLN A 102 2.71 2.57 -33.36
C GLN A 102 1.51 1.68 -33.67
N ILE A 103 1.26 0.69 -32.82
CA ILE A 103 0.05 -0.13 -32.84
C ILE A 103 -0.63 0.03 -31.49
N ILE A 104 -1.74 0.74 -31.45
CA ILE A 104 -2.54 0.94 -30.25
C ILE A 104 -3.79 0.09 -30.33
N VAL A 105 -4.01 -0.75 -29.30
CA VAL A 105 -5.14 -1.67 -29.20
C VAL A 105 -6.13 -1.12 -28.17
N TYR A 106 -7.41 -1.01 -28.55
CA TYR A 106 -8.44 -0.47 -27.67
C TYR A 106 -9.85 -1.01 -27.96
N GLN A 107 -10.76 -0.84 -26.99
CA GLN A 107 -12.22 -0.98 -27.14
C GLN A 107 -12.90 0.40 -27.07
N GLY A 108 -14.16 0.47 -27.47
CA GLY A 108 -14.94 1.71 -27.46
C GLY A 108 -14.79 2.54 -28.72
N THR A 109 -14.94 3.85 -28.62
CA THR A 109 -14.82 4.80 -29.73
C THR A 109 -13.46 5.50 -29.73
N ALA A 110 -13.05 6.09 -30.84
CA ALA A 110 -11.81 6.86 -30.89
C ALA A 110 -11.81 8.10 -29.97
N THR A 111 -12.98 8.60 -29.60
CA THR A 111 -13.17 9.72 -28.68
C THR A 111 -13.28 9.28 -27.21
N ALA A 112 -13.56 7.99 -26.95
CA ALA A 112 -13.62 7.39 -25.63
C ALA A 112 -13.03 5.96 -25.71
N PRO A 113 -11.69 5.82 -25.91
CA PRO A 113 -11.04 4.54 -26.01
C PRO A 113 -10.74 3.96 -24.62
N THR A 114 -11.01 2.67 -24.44
CA THR A 114 -10.42 1.87 -23.38
C THR A 114 -9.18 1.19 -23.93
N PHE A 115 -8.00 1.70 -23.62
CA PHE A 115 -6.75 1.16 -24.13
C PHE A 115 -6.41 -0.17 -23.47
N ILE A 116 -5.96 -1.13 -24.32
CA ILE A 116 -5.68 -2.51 -23.89
C ILE A 116 -4.19 -2.82 -24.01
N PHE A 117 -3.54 -2.40 -25.10
CA PHE A 117 -2.11 -2.61 -25.33
C PHE A 117 -1.54 -1.54 -26.26
N GLY A 118 -0.25 -1.26 -26.10
CA GLY A 118 0.48 -0.32 -26.98
C GLY A 118 1.84 -0.88 -27.39
N LEU A 119 2.13 -0.85 -28.69
CA LEU A 119 3.46 -1.12 -29.23
C LEU A 119 3.90 0.08 -30.06
N SER A 120 5.16 0.50 -29.87
CA SER A 120 5.80 1.51 -30.73
C SER A 120 7.12 0.97 -31.26
N SER A 121 7.32 1.06 -32.58
CA SER A 121 8.59 0.69 -33.20
C SER A 121 9.74 1.67 -32.87
N ARG A 122 9.40 2.79 -32.19
CA ARG A 122 10.32 3.79 -31.64
C ARG A 122 10.06 4.00 -30.16
N SER A 123 10.90 4.80 -29.51
CA SER A 123 10.67 5.23 -28.13
C SER A 123 9.38 6.06 -28.02
N TRP A 124 8.61 5.84 -26.96
CA TRP A 124 7.49 6.71 -26.60
C TRP A 124 7.98 8.14 -26.36
N VAL A 125 7.21 9.14 -26.79
CA VAL A 125 7.55 10.56 -26.61
C VAL A 125 6.75 11.20 -25.47
N THR A 126 7.29 12.25 -24.88
CA THR A 126 6.58 13.10 -23.90
C THR A 126 6.10 14.41 -24.51
N GLY A 127 6.63 14.77 -25.70
CA GLY A 127 6.32 15.97 -26.47
C GLY A 127 5.20 15.80 -27.51
N SER A 128 5.31 16.53 -28.61
CA SER A 128 4.40 16.43 -29.75
C SER A 128 4.47 15.07 -30.41
N VAL A 129 3.33 14.59 -30.89
CA VAL A 129 3.19 13.34 -31.63
C VAL A 129 2.99 13.59 -33.12
N ASN A 130 3.28 12.59 -33.94
CA ASN A 130 3.05 12.59 -35.38
C ASN A 130 2.77 11.16 -35.84
N THR A 131 2.74 10.90 -37.14
CA THR A 131 2.49 9.57 -37.72
C THR A 131 3.54 8.52 -37.40
N THR A 132 4.69 8.89 -36.86
CA THR A 132 5.78 7.93 -36.51
C THR A 132 6.09 7.90 -35.01
N THR A 133 5.39 8.69 -34.20
CA THR A 133 5.67 8.82 -32.76
C THR A 133 4.40 9.06 -31.94
N SER A 134 4.25 8.36 -30.84
CA SER A 134 3.11 8.44 -29.94
C SER A 134 3.56 8.61 -28.48
N ARG A 135 2.68 9.15 -27.64
CA ARG A 135 2.78 9.00 -26.18
C ARG A 135 2.20 7.66 -25.77
N ILE A 136 2.60 7.19 -24.59
CA ILE A 136 1.96 6.00 -23.99
C ILE A 136 0.48 6.33 -23.74
N PRO A 137 -0.46 5.51 -24.27
CA PRO A 137 -1.88 5.68 -23.98
C PRO A 137 -2.19 5.62 -22.49
N ILE A 138 -3.11 6.49 -22.06
CA ILE A 138 -3.51 6.55 -20.65
C ILE A 138 -4.02 5.18 -20.16
N GLY A 139 -3.64 4.79 -18.94
CA GLY A 139 -3.98 3.49 -18.36
C GLY A 139 -3.03 2.35 -18.77
N LEU A 140 -2.13 2.56 -19.74
CA LEU A 140 -1.09 1.59 -20.07
C LEU A 140 0.22 1.88 -19.33
N THR A 141 0.97 0.81 -19.03
CA THR A 141 2.22 0.86 -18.27
C THR A 141 3.38 0.34 -19.11
N SER A 142 4.43 1.15 -19.27
CA SER A 142 5.66 0.72 -19.95
C SER A 142 6.29 -0.48 -19.23
N GLY A 143 6.74 -1.47 -20.02
CA GLY A 143 7.32 -2.71 -19.50
C GLY A 143 6.28 -3.77 -19.08
N SER A 144 4.98 -3.51 -19.29
CA SER A 144 3.94 -4.52 -19.10
C SER A 144 2.83 -4.44 -20.18
N THR A 145 2.00 -3.40 -20.19
CA THR A 145 0.92 -3.24 -21.18
C THR A 145 1.29 -2.31 -22.34
N ALA A 146 2.51 -1.73 -22.30
CA ALA A 146 3.08 -0.94 -23.39
C ALA A 146 4.55 -1.31 -23.61
N ILE A 147 4.94 -1.47 -24.89
CA ILE A 147 6.32 -1.70 -25.32
C ILE A 147 6.75 -0.62 -26.31
N ALA A 148 7.99 -0.19 -26.19
CA ALA A 148 8.66 0.62 -27.20
C ALA A 148 10.06 0.09 -27.47
N PHE A 149 10.54 0.29 -28.67
CA PHE A 149 11.86 -0.14 -29.07
C PHE A 149 12.83 1.04 -29.14
N SER A 150 14.05 0.84 -28.61
CA SER A 150 15.09 1.88 -28.59
C SER A 150 15.70 2.16 -29.97
N THR A 151 15.62 1.19 -30.87
CA THR A 151 16.07 1.29 -32.27
C THR A 151 14.90 0.93 -33.17
N GLU A 152 14.59 1.80 -34.08
CA GLU A 152 13.51 1.60 -35.03
C GLU A 152 13.80 0.40 -35.95
N ARG A 153 12.75 -0.42 -36.22
CA ARG A 153 12.65 -1.46 -37.22
C ARG A 153 11.17 -1.63 -37.55
N ASP A 154 10.87 -1.80 -38.82
CA ASP A 154 9.52 -1.87 -39.34
C ASP A 154 8.86 -3.24 -39.27
N ASN A 155 9.62 -4.27 -38.89
CA ASN A 155 9.12 -5.62 -38.67
C ASN A 155 9.61 -6.19 -37.35
N GLY A 156 8.76 -6.96 -36.66
CA GLY A 156 9.11 -7.55 -35.38
C GLY A 156 8.30 -8.82 -35.04
N ALA A 157 8.97 -9.76 -34.36
CA ALA A 157 8.35 -10.95 -33.83
C ALA A 157 8.87 -11.26 -32.42
N PHE A 158 7.96 -11.52 -31.50
CA PHE A 158 8.30 -12.00 -30.16
C PHE A 158 8.93 -13.39 -30.27
N THR A 159 10.07 -13.61 -29.62
CA THR A 159 10.92 -14.79 -29.82
C THR A 159 10.56 -15.98 -28.94
N ILE A 160 9.83 -15.77 -27.82
CA ILE A 160 9.45 -16.85 -26.92
C ILE A 160 8.18 -17.51 -27.47
N VAL A 161 8.36 -18.63 -28.14
CA VAL A 161 7.30 -19.32 -28.90
C VAL A 161 6.36 -20.17 -28.05
N SER A 162 6.76 -20.55 -26.85
CA SER A 162 5.94 -21.32 -25.91
C SER A 162 6.09 -20.76 -24.52
N ASN A 163 4.96 -20.53 -23.86
CA ASN A 163 4.94 -20.01 -22.50
C ASN A 163 3.72 -20.54 -21.75
N ASN A 164 3.96 -21.07 -20.55
CA ASN A 164 2.95 -21.53 -19.61
C ASN A 164 3.07 -20.74 -18.30
N ALA A 165 3.23 -19.43 -18.41
CA ALA A 165 3.38 -18.52 -17.29
C ALA A 165 2.09 -17.74 -17.04
N PRO A 166 1.93 -17.16 -15.82
CA PRO A 166 0.85 -16.23 -15.54
C PRO A 166 0.80 -15.07 -16.55
N LYS A 167 -0.41 -14.54 -16.81
CA LYS A 167 -0.66 -13.40 -17.71
C LYS A 167 0.31 -12.25 -17.48
N ALA A 168 0.51 -11.83 -16.21
CA ALA A 168 1.41 -10.73 -15.85
C ALA A 168 2.87 -11.01 -16.25
N THR A 169 3.36 -12.23 -16.05
CA THR A 169 4.70 -12.65 -16.45
C THR A 169 4.87 -12.64 -17.96
N LEU A 170 3.86 -13.12 -18.69
CA LEU A 170 3.89 -13.10 -20.16
C LEU A 170 3.87 -11.67 -20.69
N LEU A 171 3.03 -10.77 -20.12
CA LEU A 171 3.00 -9.36 -20.49
C LEU A 171 4.36 -8.68 -20.27
N THR A 172 4.99 -8.87 -19.11
CA THR A 172 6.33 -8.35 -18.84
C THR A 172 7.36 -8.89 -19.84
N SER A 173 7.23 -10.17 -20.21
CA SER A 173 8.10 -10.81 -21.22
C SER A 173 7.89 -10.22 -22.61
N ILE A 174 6.64 -10.00 -23.04
CA ILE A 174 6.28 -9.37 -24.32
C ILE A 174 6.75 -7.91 -24.34
N ALA A 175 6.59 -7.19 -23.25
CA ALA A 175 6.99 -5.80 -23.15
C ALA A 175 8.50 -5.56 -22.97
N ASN A 176 9.32 -6.62 -22.95
CA ASN A 176 10.78 -6.55 -22.94
C ASN A 176 11.32 -6.63 -24.37
N GLN A 177 11.89 -5.52 -24.89
CA GLN A 177 12.41 -5.45 -26.25
C GLN A 177 13.51 -6.49 -26.55
N ASN A 178 14.23 -7.00 -25.56
CA ASN A 178 15.27 -8.02 -25.73
C ASN A 178 14.69 -9.39 -26.12
N ASN A 179 13.40 -9.59 -25.95
CA ASN A 179 12.68 -10.81 -26.33
C ASN A 179 12.07 -10.71 -27.75
N TRP A 180 12.52 -9.77 -28.57
CA TRP A 180 12.01 -9.57 -29.91
C TRP A 180 13.12 -9.72 -30.97
N ASN A 181 12.82 -10.44 -32.05
CA ASN A 181 13.58 -10.37 -33.29
C ASN A 181 12.99 -9.23 -34.13
N ARG A 182 13.80 -8.22 -34.47
CA ARG A 182 13.41 -7.02 -35.20
C ARG A 182 14.29 -6.79 -36.42
N THR A 183 13.72 -6.44 -37.55
CA THR A 183 14.41 -6.36 -38.84
C THR A 183 13.73 -5.35 -39.77
N ASP A 184 14.47 -4.77 -40.70
CA ASP A 184 13.95 -3.96 -41.81
C ASP A 184 13.64 -4.83 -43.06
N THR A 185 13.69 -6.13 -42.91
CA THR A 185 13.31 -7.08 -43.96
C THR A 185 12.05 -7.79 -43.49
N ARG A 186 11.05 -7.82 -44.36
CA ARG A 186 9.75 -8.47 -44.09
C ARG A 186 9.92 -9.87 -43.48
N ILE A 187 9.24 -10.14 -42.40
CA ILE A 187 9.18 -11.46 -41.79
C ILE A 187 8.23 -12.32 -42.60
N SER A 188 8.80 -13.21 -43.42
CA SER A 188 8.02 -14.09 -44.32
C SER A 188 7.22 -15.16 -43.57
N THR A 189 7.73 -15.57 -42.40
CA THR A 189 7.08 -16.61 -41.56
C THR A 189 7.23 -16.25 -40.10
N PHE A 190 6.12 -15.94 -39.46
CA PHE A 190 6.10 -15.73 -38.00
C PHE A 190 6.25 -17.03 -37.24
N PRO A 191 6.80 -17.02 -36.02
CA PRO A 191 6.83 -18.19 -35.16
C PRO A 191 5.41 -18.76 -34.91
N LEU A 192 5.35 -20.05 -34.68
CA LEU A 192 4.13 -20.70 -34.19
C LEU A 192 4.12 -20.57 -32.66
N TRP A 193 3.41 -19.56 -32.16
CA TRP A 193 3.27 -19.35 -30.73
C TRP A 193 2.21 -20.25 -30.12
N THR A 194 2.53 -20.80 -28.96
CA THR A 194 1.61 -21.58 -28.12
C THR A 194 1.65 -21.04 -26.71
N PHE A 195 0.58 -20.36 -26.31
CA PHE A 195 0.42 -19.86 -24.96
C PHE A 195 -0.67 -20.67 -24.26
N SER A 196 -0.38 -21.14 -23.05
CA SER A 196 -1.36 -21.82 -22.22
C SER A 196 -1.40 -21.18 -20.84
N PHE A 197 -2.57 -20.82 -20.42
CA PHE A 197 -2.83 -20.39 -19.05
C PHE A 197 -3.57 -21.55 -18.39
N GLY A 198 -2.90 -22.57 -17.93
CA GLY A 198 -3.44 -23.84 -17.42
C GLY A 198 -4.96 -23.85 -17.16
N ALA A 199 -5.63 -24.92 -17.46
CA ALA A 199 -7.06 -25.03 -17.14
C ALA A 199 -7.27 -24.66 -15.66
N PRO A 200 -8.36 -23.95 -15.30
CA PRO A 200 -8.70 -23.73 -13.89
C PRO A 200 -8.66 -25.05 -13.14
N ALA A 201 -8.07 -25.06 -11.97
CA ALA A 201 -8.13 -26.23 -11.11
C ALA A 201 -9.61 -26.55 -10.78
N ALA A 202 -9.90 -27.80 -10.47
CA ALA A 202 -11.24 -28.12 -9.98
C ALA A 202 -11.56 -27.27 -8.73
N GLU A 203 -12.77 -26.70 -8.68
CA GLU A 203 -13.22 -25.94 -7.51
C GLU A 203 -13.17 -26.83 -6.26
N PRO A 204 -12.74 -26.29 -5.08
CA PRO A 204 -12.84 -27.04 -3.84
C PRO A 204 -14.29 -27.43 -3.54
N THR A 205 -14.50 -28.59 -2.94
CA THR A 205 -15.85 -29.10 -2.63
C THR A 205 -16.31 -28.77 -1.20
N ALA A 206 -15.41 -28.20 -0.37
CA ALA A 206 -15.69 -27.86 1.01
C ALA A 206 -14.95 -26.60 1.45
N GLN A 207 -15.63 -25.81 2.29
CA GLN A 207 -15.04 -24.68 3.03
C GLN A 207 -14.42 -25.19 4.33
N PRO A 208 -13.45 -24.47 4.92
CA PRO A 208 -12.97 -24.72 6.27
C PRO A 208 -14.11 -24.50 7.29
N SER A 209 -13.88 -24.89 8.55
CA SER A 209 -14.87 -24.79 9.62
C SER A 209 -14.24 -24.31 10.93
N ASN A 210 -15.06 -23.99 11.94
CA ASN A 210 -14.63 -23.66 13.30
C ASN A 210 -13.63 -22.51 13.38
N LEU A 211 -13.99 -21.33 12.83
CA LEU A 211 -13.17 -20.14 12.99
C LEU A 211 -13.19 -19.69 14.47
N LEU A 212 -12.01 -19.65 15.07
CA LEU A 212 -11.80 -19.32 16.47
C LEU A 212 -10.78 -18.20 16.62
N PHE A 213 -11.06 -17.30 17.56
CA PHE A 213 -10.16 -16.24 17.98
C PHE A 213 -9.78 -16.45 19.44
N SER A 214 -8.48 -16.34 19.75
CA SER A 214 -7.98 -16.55 21.11
C SER A 214 -6.85 -15.60 21.45
N ASN A 215 -6.53 -15.47 22.75
CA ASN A 215 -5.53 -14.53 23.25
C ASN A 215 -5.75 -13.10 22.73
N ILE A 216 -7.01 -12.66 22.74
CA ILE A 216 -7.41 -11.38 22.19
C ILE A 216 -6.85 -10.26 23.08
N LYS A 217 -6.02 -9.40 22.46
CA LYS A 217 -5.41 -8.22 23.08
C LYS A 217 -5.75 -6.97 22.25
N SER A 218 -5.35 -5.82 22.74
CA SER A 218 -5.49 -4.54 22.03
C SER A 218 -4.56 -4.40 20.82
N PHE A 219 -3.56 -5.28 20.67
CA PHE A 219 -2.50 -5.19 19.67
C PHE A 219 -2.29 -6.46 18.83
N ASN A 220 -2.82 -7.62 19.26
CA ASN A 220 -2.79 -8.88 18.50
C ASN A 220 -3.82 -9.90 19.02
N TYR A 221 -4.07 -10.95 18.24
CA TYR A 221 -4.82 -12.14 18.64
C TYR A 221 -4.49 -13.31 17.71
N ASN A 222 -4.76 -14.54 18.17
CA ASN A 222 -4.62 -15.73 17.35
C ASN A 222 -5.90 -15.98 16.54
N VAL A 223 -5.71 -16.34 15.28
CA VAL A 223 -6.76 -16.82 14.38
C VAL A 223 -6.51 -18.29 14.08
N THR A 224 -7.51 -19.14 14.25
CA THR A 224 -7.43 -20.58 13.99
C THR A 224 -8.72 -21.06 13.38
N PHE A 225 -8.65 -22.00 12.42
CA PHE A 225 -9.80 -22.70 11.88
C PHE A 225 -9.47 -24.16 11.55
N SER A 226 -10.51 -24.99 11.43
CA SER A 226 -10.33 -26.39 11.04
C SER A 226 -10.27 -26.50 9.51
N ALA A 227 -9.31 -27.29 9.02
CA ALA A 227 -9.15 -27.54 7.60
C ALA A 227 -10.40 -28.18 6.97
N ALA A 228 -10.66 -27.85 5.72
CA ALA A 228 -11.70 -28.50 4.94
C ALA A 228 -11.37 -29.97 4.64
N SER A 229 -12.39 -30.81 4.47
CA SER A 229 -12.24 -32.19 4.02
C SER A 229 -13.22 -32.46 2.85
N PRO A 230 -12.71 -32.82 1.65
CA PRO A 230 -11.30 -33.02 1.31
C PRO A 230 -10.47 -31.74 1.39
N ALA A 231 -9.16 -31.89 1.66
CA ALA A 231 -8.25 -30.75 1.78
C ALA A 231 -8.06 -30.04 0.42
N PRO A 232 -8.24 -28.71 0.36
CA PRO A 232 -7.94 -27.91 -0.82
C PRO A 232 -6.43 -27.64 -0.97
N SER A 233 -6.02 -26.98 -2.03
CA SER A 233 -4.63 -26.52 -2.20
C SER A 233 -4.23 -25.45 -1.19
N GLY A 234 -5.21 -24.70 -0.65
CA GLY A 234 -4.98 -23.70 0.38
C GLY A 234 -6.23 -22.90 0.75
N TYR A 235 -6.02 -21.88 1.57
CA TYR A 235 -7.05 -20.97 2.07
C TYR A 235 -6.64 -19.52 1.83
N LEU A 236 -7.59 -18.71 1.41
CA LEU A 236 -7.48 -17.26 1.37
C LEU A 236 -8.26 -16.67 2.54
N VAL A 237 -7.59 -15.90 3.38
CA VAL A 237 -8.18 -15.25 4.56
C VAL A 237 -8.30 -13.76 4.31
N LEU A 238 -9.52 -13.26 4.29
CA LEU A 238 -9.85 -11.85 4.18
C LEU A 238 -10.21 -11.29 5.56
N ARG A 239 -9.79 -10.06 5.82
CA ARG A 239 -10.18 -9.28 7.00
C ARG A 239 -10.66 -7.90 6.58
N SER A 240 -11.78 -7.48 7.13
CA SER A 240 -12.29 -6.10 7.06
C SER A 240 -12.48 -5.53 8.46
N GLU A 241 -12.55 -4.22 8.58
CA GLU A 241 -12.74 -3.50 9.82
C GLU A 241 -14.13 -2.88 9.88
N GLY A 242 -14.82 -3.06 10.99
CA GLY A 242 -16.14 -2.49 11.27
C GLY A 242 -17.30 -3.06 10.45
N VAL A 243 -17.06 -3.50 9.23
CA VAL A 243 -18.07 -3.98 8.28
C VAL A 243 -17.65 -5.32 7.69
N VAL A 244 -18.58 -6.22 7.39
CA VAL A 244 -18.29 -7.53 6.80
C VAL A 244 -17.63 -7.40 5.41
N PRO A 245 -16.81 -8.38 5.00
CA PRO A 245 -16.23 -8.43 3.65
C PRO A 245 -17.30 -8.26 2.57
N SER A 246 -17.09 -7.32 1.66
CA SER A 246 -18.07 -6.92 0.64
C SER A 246 -17.93 -7.65 -0.68
N ALA A 247 -16.81 -8.35 -0.91
CA ALA A 247 -16.52 -9.04 -2.17
C ALA A 247 -15.84 -10.39 -1.93
N ALA A 248 -16.07 -11.32 -2.84
CA ALA A 248 -15.39 -12.61 -2.92
C ALA A 248 -14.12 -12.52 -3.81
N PRO A 249 -13.14 -13.43 -3.65
CA PRO A 249 -11.99 -13.51 -4.55
C PRO A 249 -12.44 -13.96 -5.96
N SER A 250 -11.71 -13.51 -6.98
CA SER A 250 -11.94 -13.90 -8.37
C SER A 250 -11.07 -15.10 -8.76
N ASP A 251 -11.64 -16.03 -9.52
CA ASP A 251 -10.90 -17.15 -10.08
C ASP A 251 -9.85 -16.67 -11.09
N GLY A 252 -8.77 -17.42 -11.20
CA GLY A 252 -7.62 -17.07 -12.05
C GLY A 252 -6.69 -16.03 -11.44
N VAL A 253 -6.99 -15.48 -10.26
CA VAL A 253 -6.18 -14.48 -9.57
C VAL A 253 -5.47 -15.12 -8.37
N ALA A 254 -4.15 -14.99 -8.32
CA ALA A 254 -3.35 -15.47 -7.20
C ALA A 254 -3.11 -14.32 -6.21
N TYR A 255 -4.07 -14.08 -5.34
CA TYR A 255 -3.92 -13.07 -4.30
C TYR A 255 -2.79 -13.38 -3.34
N VAL A 256 -2.13 -12.33 -2.88
CA VAL A 256 -1.07 -12.37 -1.85
C VAL A 256 -1.45 -11.53 -0.64
N VAL A 257 -0.73 -11.72 0.46
CA VAL A 257 -0.95 -10.91 1.68
C VAL A 257 -0.77 -9.42 1.35
N GLY A 258 -1.72 -8.61 1.80
CA GLY A 258 -1.79 -7.17 1.54
C GLY A 258 -2.69 -6.77 0.36
N ASP A 259 -3.06 -7.71 -0.53
CA ASP A 259 -4.01 -7.40 -1.60
C ASP A 259 -5.38 -6.99 -1.04
N VAL A 260 -6.07 -6.12 -1.75
CA VAL A 260 -7.39 -5.62 -1.37
C VAL A 260 -8.47 -6.28 -2.23
N ILE A 261 -9.53 -6.80 -1.61
CA ILE A 261 -10.70 -7.38 -2.25
C ILE A 261 -11.95 -6.71 -1.65
N GLY A 262 -12.60 -5.83 -2.41
CA GLY A 262 -13.67 -4.99 -1.88
C GLY A 262 -13.15 -4.10 -0.73
N ASN A 263 -13.79 -4.21 0.44
CA ASN A 263 -13.38 -3.52 1.67
C ASN A 263 -12.45 -4.35 2.57
N SER A 264 -11.87 -5.42 2.06
CA SER A 264 -11.09 -6.38 2.86
C SER A 264 -9.66 -6.47 2.39
N VAL A 265 -8.75 -6.76 3.31
CA VAL A 265 -7.34 -7.04 3.04
C VAL A 265 -7.07 -8.53 3.19
N VAL A 266 -6.25 -9.09 2.31
CA VAL A 266 -5.77 -10.47 2.38
C VAL A 266 -4.77 -10.60 3.52
N MET A 267 -5.10 -11.37 4.54
CA MET A 267 -4.25 -11.59 5.72
C MET A 267 -3.42 -12.87 5.62
N SER A 268 -3.89 -13.85 4.85
CA SER A 268 -3.18 -15.11 4.60
C SER A 268 -3.62 -15.71 3.27
N ALA A 269 -2.69 -16.31 2.54
CA ALA A 269 -2.95 -17.04 1.29
C ALA A 269 -2.02 -18.26 1.23
N GLY A 270 -2.48 -19.42 1.72
CA GLY A 270 -1.67 -20.64 1.80
C GLY A 270 -2.35 -21.77 2.55
N THR A 271 -1.57 -22.75 3.02
CA THR A 271 -2.09 -23.94 3.69
C THR A 271 -2.24 -23.78 5.21
N ALA A 272 -1.73 -22.68 5.78
CA ALA A 272 -1.79 -22.45 7.23
C ALA A 272 -3.23 -22.24 7.69
N THR A 273 -3.61 -22.96 8.76
CA THR A 273 -4.93 -22.83 9.42
C THR A 273 -4.85 -22.10 10.77
N THR A 274 -3.69 -21.58 11.11
CA THR A 274 -3.46 -20.78 12.31
C THR A 274 -2.39 -19.73 12.04
N TYR A 275 -2.58 -18.53 12.58
CA TYR A 275 -1.59 -17.46 12.55
C TYR A 275 -1.86 -16.43 13.65
N LEU A 276 -0.83 -15.65 13.98
CA LEU A 276 -0.95 -14.51 14.89
C LEU A 276 -1.31 -13.26 14.06
N GLN A 277 -2.51 -12.73 14.29
CA GLN A 277 -2.93 -11.46 13.73
C GLN A 277 -2.26 -10.31 14.47
N ARG A 278 -1.43 -9.57 13.77
CA ARG A 278 -0.82 -8.31 14.19
C ARG A 278 -1.54 -7.14 13.54
N SER A 279 -1.13 -5.92 13.75
CA SER A 279 -1.79 -4.70 13.24
C SER A 279 -3.26 -4.65 13.65
N VAL A 280 -3.46 -4.62 14.95
CA VAL A 280 -4.77 -4.57 15.60
C VAL A 280 -4.89 -3.23 16.31
N VAL A 281 -6.01 -2.55 16.09
CA VAL A 281 -6.42 -1.34 16.82
C VAL A 281 -7.31 -1.75 17.99
N ALA A 282 -7.13 -1.14 19.13
CA ALA A 282 -7.92 -1.42 20.32
C ALA A 282 -9.42 -1.12 20.12
N ASN A 283 -10.31 -1.85 20.79
CA ASN A 283 -11.78 -1.68 20.72
C ASN A 283 -12.38 -1.77 19.30
N THR A 284 -11.72 -2.46 18.38
CA THR A 284 -12.12 -2.51 16.98
C THR A 284 -12.72 -3.87 16.63
N VAL A 285 -13.82 -3.86 15.89
CA VAL A 285 -14.47 -5.07 15.37
C VAL A 285 -13.81 -5.43 14.04
N TYR A 286 -13.29 -6.64 13.95
CA TYR A 286 -12.75 -7.22 12.72
C TYR A 286 -13.65 -8.36 12.24
N HIS A 287 -13.98 -8.34 10.95
CA HIS A 287 -14.74 -9.39 10.29
C HIS A 287 -13.84 -10.19 9.36
N TYR A 288 -14.07 -11.48 9.29
CA TYR A 288 -13.27 -12.42 8.52
C TYR A 288 -14.14 -13.21 7.53
N ALA A 289 -13.55 -13.51 6.37
CA ALA A 289 -14.05 -14.52 5.45
C ALA A 289 -12.88 -15.41 5.00
N VAL A 290 -13.05 -16.73 5.09
CA VAL A 290 -12.04 -17.72 4.69
C VAL A 290 -12.59 -18.54 3.55
N TYR A 291 -11.85 -18.56 2.43
CA TYR A 291 -12.19 -19.26 1.20
C TYR A 291 -11.20 -20.39 0.94
N SER A 292 -11.71 -21.58 0.68
CA SER A 292 -10.90 -22.66 0.11
C SER A 292 -10.54 -22.35 -1.35
N PHE A 293 -9.34 -22.71 -1.77
CA PHE A 293 -8.96 -22.64 -3.19
C PHE A 293 -8.16 -23.87 -3.63
N ASN A 294 -8.27 -24.23 -4.92
CA ASN A 294 -7.39 -25.17 -5.59
C ASN A 294 -6.56 -24.47 -6.67
N GLY A 295 -5.49 -25.10 -7.10
CA GLY A 295 -4.60 -24.62 -8.14
C GLY A 295 -3.60 -23.57 -7.69
N THR A 296 -2.78 -23.14 -8.64
CA THR A 296 -1.69 -22.17 -8.46
C THR A 296 -1.76 -21.11 -9.56
N SER A 297 -1.25 -19.92 -9.25
CA SER A 297 -1.21 -18.82 -10.23
C SER A 297 -2.58 -18.61 -10.91
N THR A 298 -2.62 -18.57 -12.23
CA THR A 298 -3.84 -18.37 -13.04
C THR A 298 -4.79 -19.57 -13.09
N SER A 299 -4.37 -20.75 -12.61
CA SER A 299 -5.26 -21.89 -12.45
C SER A 299 -6.03 -21.89 -11.13
N ARG A 300 -5.83 -20.87 -10.28
CA ARG A 300 -6.47 -20.80 -8.97
C ARG A 300 -7.98 -20.67 -9.11
N ASN A 301 -8.70 -21.52 -8.38
CA ASN A 301 -10.15 -21.58 -8.38
C ASN A 301 -10.65 -21.57 -6.93
N TYR A 302 -11.47 -20.60 -6.59
CA TYR A 302 -11.97 -20.36 -5.24
C TYR A 302 -13.38 -20.89 -5.07
N LEU A 303 -13.64 -21.63 -4.01
CA LEU A 303 -15.01 -21.91 -3.60
C LEU A 303 -15.62 -20.62 -3.04
N GLN A 304 -16.33 -19.88 -3.87
CA GLN A 304 -16.87 -18.56 -3.53
C GLN A 304 -18.12 -18.65 -2.66
N LEU A 305 -18.86 -19.76 -2.76
CA LEU A 305 -20.11 -19.95 -2.01
C LEU A 305 -19.85 -20.33 -0.55
N ASN A 306 -20.61 -19.71 0.35
CA ASN A 306 -20.63 -20.01 1.79
C ASN A 306 -19.22 -20.02 2.44
N PRO A 307 -18.41 -18.97 2.31
CA PRO A 307 -17.13 -18.90 2.99
C PRO A 307 -17.30 -19.07 4.50
N LEU A 308 -16.26 -19.56 5.17
CA LEU A 308 -16.25 -19.57 6.62
C LEU A 308 -16.11 -18.13 7.13
N THR A 309 -17.10 -17.63 7.87
CA THR A 309 -17.11 -16.26 8.39
C THR A 309 -17.09 -16.22 9.92
N GLY A 310 -16.62 -15.11 10.46
CA GLY A 310 -16.65 -14.82 11.89
C GLY A 310 -16.20 -13.39 12.16
N SER A 311 -16.34 -12.98 13.41
CA SER A 311 -15.89 -11.66 13.86
C SER A 311 -15.25 -11.73 15.23
N VAL A 312 -14.39 -10.76 15.52
CA VAL A 312 -13.73 -10.59 16.80
C VAL A 312 -13.63 -9.10 17.11
N THR A 313 -13.86 -8.73 18.36
CA THR A 313 -13.55 -7.40 18.86
C THR A 313 -12.25 -7.44 19.63
N SER A 314 -11.27 -6.63 19.25
CA SER A 314 -10.02 -6.47 19.98
C SER A 314 -10.28 -5.91 21.38
N SER A 315 -9.41 -6.22 22.32
CA SER A 315 -9.53 -5.67 23.67
C SER A 315 -9.35 -4.15 23.69
N ALA A 316 -9.88 -3.50 24.74
CA ALA A 316 -9.53 -2.12 25.05
C ALA A 316 -8.02 -1.97 25.28
N THR A 317 -7.52 -0.73 25.18
CA THR A 317 -6.14 -0.40 25.56
C THR A 317 -5.83 -0.88 26.97
N MET A 318 -4.58 -1.26 27.20
CA MET A 318 -4.14 -1.78 28.49
C MET A 318 -3.88 -0.67 29.52
N GLU A 319 -4.06 0.60 29.15
CA GLU A 319 -3.91 1.71 30.10
C GLU A 319 -4.85 1.54 31.30
N GLY A 320 -6.16 1.34 31.05
CA GLY A 320 -7.16 1.12 32.09
C GLY A 320 -7.07 2.13 33.22
N THR A 321 -6.71 1.67 34.42
CA THR A 321 -6.50 2.50 35.60
C THR A 321 -5.02 2.79 35.89
N TYR A 322 -4.13 2.55 34.94
CA TYR A 322 -2.68 2.61 35.17
C TYR A 322 -2.25 4.01 35.69
N PHE A 323 -2.76 5.07 35.13
CA PHE A 323 -2.46 6.45 35.54
C PHE A 323 -3.59 7.12 36.33
N SER A 324 -4.66 6.42 36.70
CA SER A 324 -5.88 7.02 37.27
C SER A 324 -5.68 7.76 38.61
N ALA A 325 -4.61 7.45 39.34
CA ALA A 325 -4.28 8.14 40.61
C ALA A 325 -3.45 9.42 40.42
N ILE A 326 -3.03 9.70 39.18
CA ILE A 326 -2.15 10.86 38.89
C ILE A 326 -3.00 12.03 38.42
N ASN A 327 -2.79 13.19 39.10
CA ASN A 327 -3.40 14.44 38.68
C ASN A 327 -2.31 15.36 38.08
N PRO A 328 -2.39 15.67 36.76
CA PRO A 328 -1.35 16.48 36.11
C PRO A 328 -1.21 17.89 36.63
N ALA A 329 -2.24 18.42 37.30
CA ALA A 329 -2.20 19.76 37.88
C ALA A 329 -1.44 19.84 39.25
N ASN A 330 -1.03 18.70 39.80
CA ASN A 330 -0.32 18.68 41.06
C ASN A 330 1.19 18.94 40.88
N ALA A 331 1.78 19.71 41.79
CA ALA A 331 3.22 19.93 41.80
C ALA A 331 4.05 18.64 42.00
N THR A 332 3.41 17.55 42.42
CA THR A 332 4.03 16.23 42.59
C THR A 332 4.06 15.40 41.29
N LEU A 333 3.49 15.91 40.20
CA LEU A 333 3.30 15.15 38.92
C LEU A 333 4.57 14.39 38.50
N VAL A 334 5.73 15.07 38.48
CA VAL A 334 7.00 14.44 38.05
C VAL A 334 7.35 13.25 38.94
N ALA A 335 7.25 13.43 40.28
CA ALA A 335 7.54 12.36 41.22
C ALA A 335 6.51 11.20 41.11
N ASP A 336 5.24 11.54 40.97
CA ASP A 336 4.16 10.54 40.83
C ASP A 336 4.34 9.71 39.55
N LEU A 337 4.66 10.35 38.43
CA LEU A 337 4.98 9.67 37.18
C LEU A 337 6.23 8.81 37.29
N GLN A 338 7.33 9.34 37.88
CA GLN A 338 8.55 8.58 38.10
C GLN A 338 8.28 7.31 38.92
N ASN A 339 7.54 7.43 40.02
CA ASN A 339 7.17 6.29 40.86
C ASN A 339 6.36 5.27 40.05
N ARG A 340 5.40 5.73 39.26
CA ARG A 340 4.50 4.85 38.49
C ARG A 340 5.20 4.11 37.37
N VAL A 341 6.07 4.78 36.58
CA VAL A 341 6.78 4.15 35.45
C VAL A 341 7.96 3.28 35.89
N ARG A 342 8.42 3.41 37.14
CA ARG A 342 9.51 2.61 37.71
C ARG A 342 9.03 1.31 38.36
N SER A 343 7.78 1.27 38.82
CA SER A 343 7.27 0.13 39.56
C SER A 343 5.75 -0.08 39.31
N PRO A 344 5.29 -1.28 38.98
CA PRO A 344 6.13 -2.46 38.70
C PRO A 344 6.91 -2.36 37.40
N TYR A 345 8.01 -3.06 37.30
CA TYR A 345 8.83 -3.16 36.08
C TYR A 345 9.50 -4.52 35.99
N THR A 346 9.39 -5.15 34.83
CA THR A 346 10.12 -6.36 34.48
C THR A 346 11.06 -6.07 33.32
N LYS A 347 12.36 -6.22 33.57
CA LYS A 347 13.34 -6.06 32.49
C LYS A 347 13.20 -7.19 31.48
N VAL A 348 12.97 -6.84 30.22
CA VAL A 348 13.17 -7.73 29.08
C VAL A 348 14.63 -7.62 28.66
N SER A 349 15.35 -8.76 28.55
CA SER A 349 16.75 -8.71 28.12
C SER A 349 16.87 -8.06 26.75
N TYR A 350 17.90 -7.25 26.58
CA TYR A 350 18.22 -6.64 25.27
C TYR A 350 18.40 -7.69 24.17
N ASP A 351 18.96 -8.86 24.52
CA ASP A 351 19.20 -9.93 23.56
C ASP A 351 17.91 -10.65 23.11
N LEU A 352 16.80 -10.48 23.87
CA LEU A 352 15.49 -11.04 23.51
C LEU A 352 14.60 -10.07 22.72
N PHE A 353 15.13 -8.94 22.27
CA PHE A 353 14.34 -7.93 21.53
C PHE A 353 13.77 -8.50 20.22
N ASP A 354 14.52 -9.33 19.51
CA ASP A 354 14.11 -10.00 18.28
C ASP A 354 13.03 -11.06 18.53
N GLU A 355 13.18 -11.87 19.57
CA GLU A 355 12.18 -12.89 19.93
C GLU A 355 10.88 -12.28 20.44
N THR A 356 10.96 -11.11 21.07
CA THR A 356 9.81 -10.38 21.62
C THR A 356 9.30 -9.32 20.65
N MET A 357 9.84 -8.11 20.71
CA MET A 357 9.34 -6.95 19.97
C MET A 357 9.24 -7.19 18.46
N VAL A 358 10.30 -7.72 17.84
CA VAL A 358 10.31 -7.95 16.40
C VAL A 358 9.32 -9.04 16.01
N THR A 359 9.41 -10.21 16.66
CA THR A 359 8.63 -11.39 16.25
C THR A 359 7.16 -11.27 16.65
N GLU A 360 6.86 -10.76 17.84
CA GLU A 360 5.48 -10.73 18.33
C GLU A 360 4.70 -9.47 17.94
N PHE A 361 5.38 -8.35 17.71
CA PHE A 361 4.73 -7.07 17.50
C PHE A 361 5.14 -6.36 16.20
N ALA A 362 6.43 -6.03 15.99
CA ALA A 362 6.84 -5.10 14.94
C ALA A 362 6.77 -5.68 13.52
N SER A 363 6.95 -6.99 13.34
CA SER A 363 6.87 -7.64 12.04
C SER A 363 5.42 -7.73 11.53
N ARG A 364 5.28 -7.71 10.21
CA ARG A 364 4.00 -7.87 9.51
C ARG A 364 4.07 -9.11 8.61
N GLU A 365 2.93 -9.70 8.33
CA GLU A 365 2.84 -10.77 7.32
C GLU A 365 3.18 -10.20 5.95
N ALA A 366 3.87 -10.99 5.13
CA ALA A 366 4.30 -10.64 3.79
C ALA A 366 4.02 -11.78 2.81
N PRO A 367 4.00 -11.51 1.48
CA PRO A 367 3.75 -12.53 0.47
C PRO A 367 4.67 -13.75 0.60
N GLY A 368 4.17 -14.94 0.19
CA GLY A 368 4.94 -16.17 0.21
C GLY A 368 5.18 -16.76 1.60
N GLY A 369 4.37 -16.40 2.59
CA GLY A 369 4.52 -16.87 3.98
C GLY A 369 5.71 -16.25 4.71
N GLN A 370 6.26 -15.19 4.16
CA GLN A 370 7.32 -14.40 4.77
C GLN A 370 6.76 -13.42 5.81
N ARG A 371 7.64 -12.75 6.51
CA ARG A 371 7.36 -11.58 7.33
C ARG A 371 8.17 -10.39 6.84
N SER A 372 7.67 -9.20 7.06
CA SER A 372 8.36 -7.94 6.76
C SER A 372 8.65 -7.19 8.05
N LEU A 373 9.87 -6.67 8.17
CA LEU A 373 10.26 -5.74 9.21
C LEU A 373 10.63 -4.41 8.57
N MET A 374 10.19 -3.31 9.17
CA MET A 374 10.44 -1.95 8.67
C MET A 374 11.44 -1.20 9.56
N CYS A 375 12.37 -0.50 8.93
CA CYS A 375 13.22 0.49 9.59
C CYS A 375 12.36 1.69 10.01
N ILE A 376 12.31 1.96 11.31
CA ILE A 376 11.44 3.02 11.83
C ILE A 376 11.93 4.41 11.39
N TYR A 377 13.21 4.62 11.15
CA TYR A 377 13.78 5.91 10.77
C TYR A 377 13.62 6.23 9.28
N SER A 378 13.74 5.24 8.40
CA SER A 378 13.80 5.48 6.95
C SER A 378 12.62 4.91 6.16
N GLY A 379 11.79 4.05 6.77
CA GLY A 379 10.72 3.35 6.06
C GLY A 379 11.17 2.16 5.21
N GLN A 380 12.45 1.82 5.19
CA GLN A 380 12.93 0.65 4.47
C GLN A 380 12.37 -0.63 5.06
N SER A 381 11.79 -1.49 4.23
CA SER A 381 11.31 -2.81 4.63
C SER A 381 12.22 -3.91 4.13
N GLN A 382 12.33 -4.99 4.88
CA GLN A 382 12.98 -6.24 4.49
C GLN A 382 12.09 -7.43 4.84
N ASN A 383 11.85 -8.29 3.84
CA ASN A 383 11.18 -9.55 4.06
C ASN A 383 12.16 -10.61 4.57
N TYR A 384 11.68 -11.49 5.45
CA TYR A 384 12.45 -12.62 5.96
C TYR A 384 11.54 -13.84 6.16
N SER A 385 12.13 -15.03 6.17
CA SER A 385 11.43 -16.30 6.40
C SER A 385 11.88 -16.92 7.73
N GLY A 386 10.98 -17.64 8.39
CA GLY A 386 11.28 -18.31 9.63
C GLY A 386 11.48 -17.37 10.83
N THR A 387 12.48 -17.65 11.67
CA THR A 387 12.84 -16.82 12.82
C THR A 387 13.68 -15.64 12.37
N PHE A 388 13.38 -14.44 12.86
CA PHE A 388 14.20 -13.27 12.62
C PHE A 388 15.58 -13.44 13.26
N ALA A 389 16.64 -13.01 12.55
CA ALA A 389 17.99 -12.99 13.07
C ALA A 389 18.70 -11.69 12.66
N TRP A 390 19.38 -11.05 13.61
CA TRP A 390 20.10 -9.80 13.37
C TRP A 390 21.27 -9.96 12.40
N THR A 391 22.00 -11.06 12.49
CA THR A 391 23.18 -11.37 11.66
C THR A 391 23.22 -12.84 11.29
N PRO A 392 23.79 -13.19 10.09
CA PRO A 392 24.29 -12.31 9.04
C PRO A 392 23.19 -11.86 8.04
N ASN A 393 21.95 -12.25 8.21
CA ASN A 393 20.90 -12.22 7.18
C ASN A 393 19.99 -10.99 7.26
N THR A 394 20.28 -10.01 8.09
CA THR A 394 19.49 -8.79 8.19
C THR A 394 20.31 -7.54 7.97
N ILE A 395 19.66 -6.52 7.38
CA ILE A 395 20.19 -5.16 7.28
C ILE A 395 19.86 -4.32 8.52
N PHE A 396 19.17 -4.89 9.52
CA PHE A 396 18.70 -4.17 10.70
C PHE A 396 19.63 -4.33 11.89
N SER A 397 19.56 -3.34 12.76
CA SER A 397 20.11 -3.35 14.13
C SER A 397 19.06 -2.84 15.11
N ARG A 398 19.35 -3.03 16.39
CA ARG A 398 18.60 -2.45 17.50
C ARG A 398 19.12 -1.05 17.76
N GLU A 399 18.29 -0.05 17.58
CA GLU A 399 18.62 1.35 17.79
C GLU A 399 18.11 1.83 19.13
N HIS A 400 18.99 2.52 19.88
CA HIS A 400 18.64 3.26 21.09
C HIS A 400 18.36 4.72 20.71
N THR A 401 17.11 5.15 20.75
CA THR A 401 16.76 6.57 20.48
C THR A 401 17.49 7.51 21.43
N TRP A 402 17.55 7.19 22.73
CA TRP A 402 18.52 7.76 23.64
C TRP A 402 19.84 6.98 23.50
N CYS A 403 20.81 7.53 22.81
CA CYS A 403 22.07 6.84 22.50
C CYS A 403 22.73 6.24 23.74
N VAL A 404 23.36 5.10 23.60
CA VAL A 404 24.07 4.44 24.71
C VAL A 404 25.14 5.36 25.30
N SER A 405 25.89 6.07 24.43
CA SER A 405 26.90 7.06 24.85
C SER A 405 26.34 8.27 25.61
N TRP A 406 25.03 8.54 25.47
CA TRP A 406 24.35 9.62 26.20
C TRP A 406 23.88 9.19 27.59
N MET A 407 23.91 7.90 27.92
CA MET A 407 23.46 7.39 29.20
C MET A 407 24.43 7.79 30.32
N PRO A 408 23.99 8.58 31.33
CA PRO A 408 24.88 9.01 32.43
C PRO A 408 25.42 7.83 33.26
N SER A 409 24.73 6.67 33.20
CA SER A 409 25.13 5.42 33.85
C SER A 409 26.27 4.68 33.13
N GLY A 410 26.71 5.19 31.96
CA GLY A 410 27.70 4.55 31.08
C GLY A 410 27.16 3.46 30.18
N GLY A 411 25.89 3.13 30.28
CA GLY A 411 25.20 2.13 29.44
C GLY A 411 25.79 0.71 29.54
N GLY A 412 24.95 -0.27 29.67
CA GLY A 412 25.39 -1.67 29.69
C GLY A 412 24.21 -2.62 29.69
N THR A 413 24.33 -3.78 29.04
CA THR A 413 23.23 -4.75 28.87
C THR A 413 22.60 -5.22 30.18
N SER A 414 23.31 -5.12 31.30
CA SER A 414 22.79 -5.43 32.63
C SER A 414 21.88 -4.36 33.20
N LEU A 415 21.92 -3.13 32.69
CA LEU A 415 21.15 -1.99 33.19
C LEU A 415 19.74 -1.99 32.60
N ASN A 416 18.78 -1.44 33.34
CA ASN A 416 17.38 -1.33 32.90
C ASN A 416 17.23 -0.38 31.71
N GLU A 417 17.87 0.76 31.78
CA GLU A 417 17.84 1.79 30.75
C GLU A 417 18.38 1.31 29.40
N TYR A 418 19.36 0.40 29.41
CA TYR A 418 19.89 -0.18 28.17
C TYR A 418 18.89 -1.11 27.47
N ALA A 419 18.05 -1.80 28.23
CA ALA A 419 17.12 -2.80 27.72
C ALA A 419 15.66 -2.33 27.66
N ASP A 420 15.38 -1.07 28.01
CA ASP A 420 14.02 -0.53 28.02
C ASP A 420 13.46 -0.43 26.61
N GLN A 421 12.40 -1.19 26.34
CA GLN A 421 11.82 -1.28 25.00
C GLN A 421 11.13 0.02 24.54
N HIS A 422 10.85 0.97 25.44
CA HIS A 422 10.24 2.25 25.06
C HIS A 422 11.13 3.12 24.17
N HIS A 423 12.45 2.88 24.14
CA HIS A 423 13.38 3.63 23.28
C HIS A 423 14.22 2.72 22.35
N LEU A 424 13.85 1.44 22.23
CA LEU A 424 14.51 0.48 21.32
C LEU A 424 13.68 0.27 20.06
N PHE A 425 14.30 0.42 18.90
CA PHE A 425 13.61 0.26 17.61
C PHE A 425 14.45 -0.53 16.60
N PRO A 426 13.83 -1.25 15.66
CA PRO A 426 14.53 -1.82 14.52
C PRO A 426 14.88 -0.73 13.51
N VAL A 427 16.15 -0.56 13.21
CA VAL A 427 16.64 0.48 12.30
C VAL A 427 17.66 -0.12 11.33
N ASN A 428 17.71 0.37 10.09
CA ASN A 428 18.74 -0.04 9.14
C ASN A 428 20.13 0.28 9.68
N GLN A 429 21.00 -0.76 9.74
CA GLN A 429 22.32 -0.65 10.37
C GLN A 429 23.22 0.37 9.68
N ASN A 430 23.32 0.31 8.36
CA ASN A 430 24.34 1.06 7.61
C ASN A 430 23.86 2.46 7.19
N ASN A 431 22.57 2.56 6.79
CA ASN A 431 22.07 3.77 6.14
C ASN A 431 21.24 4.66 7.08
N ALA A 432 20.95 4.19 8.31
CA ALA A 432 20.23 4.97 9.29
C ALA A 432 20.94 4.96 10.66
N ASN A 433 21.15 3.79 11.29
CA ASN A 433 21.80 3.71 12.62
C ASN A 433 23.23 4.26 12.58
N ALA A 434 24.07 3.77 11.69
CA ALA A 434 25.46 4.21 11.59
C ALA A 434 25.58 5.68 11.12
N VAL A 435 24.63 6.17 10.33
CA VAL A 435 24.59 7.56 9.88
C VAL A 435 24.10 8.47 11.01
N ARG A 436 23.05 8.09 11.73
CA ARG A 436 22.59 8.82 12.91
C ARG A 436 23.66 8.83 13.98
N SER A 437 24.37 7.70 14.19
CA SER A 437 25.45 7.57 15.20
C SER A 437 25.01 8.11 16.56
N ASN A 438 25.71 9.13 17.07
CA ASN A 438 25.36 9.84 18.31
C ASN A 438 24.80 11.26 18.05
N HIS A 439 24.55 11.61 16.79
CA HIS A 439 24.03 12.94 16.48
C HIS A 439 22.64 13.14 17.08
N PRO A 440 22.34 14.33 17.59
CA PRO A 440 21.00 14.70 18.04
C PRO A 440 19.94 14.52 16.96
N LEU A 441 18.70 14.36 17.39
CA LEU A 441 17.55 14.38 16.48
C LEU A 441 17.10 15.81 16.25
N GLY A 442 16.83 16.19 15.00
CA GLY A 442 16.43 17.56 14.66
C GLY A 442 15.94 17.70 13.23
N GLU A 443 15.34 18.85 12.92
CA GLU A 443 14.90 19.21 11.56
C GLU A 443 16.12 19.57 10.70
N VAL A 444 16.27 18.90 9.55
CA VAL A 444 17.36 19.17 8.62
C VAL A 444 16.99 20.27 7.63
N VAL A 445 17.72 21.37 7.67
CA VAL A 445 17.57 22.48 6.70
C VAL A 445 18.57 22.33 5.54
N THR A 446 19.78 21.83 5.84
CA THR A 446 20.82 21.60 4.83
C THR A 446 21.17 20.11 4.82
N PRO A 447 20.62 19.32 3.90
CA PRO A 447 20.92 17.88 3.81
C PRO A 447 22.37 17.61 3.43
N ILE A 448 23.00 16.64 4.12
CA ILE A 448 24.32 16.07 3.77
C ILE A 448 24.12 14.71 3.11
N SER A 449 23.23 13.88 3.67
CA SER A 449 22.84 12.62 3.05
C SER A 449 21.38 12.29 3.39
N THR A 450 20.68 11.67 2.44
CA THR A 450 19.31 11.20 2.60
C THR A 450 19.22 9.74 2.20
N TYR A 451 18.53 8.95 3.02
CA TYR A 451 18.25 7.56 2.71
C TYR A 451 16.75 7.29 2.90
N LEU A 452 16.04 7.13 1.79
CA LEU A 452 14.56 7.05 1.76
C LEU A 452 13.94 8.27 2.47
N GLN A 453 13.26 8.07 3.59
CA GLN A 453 12.59 9.13 4.36
C GLN A 453 13.42 9.66 5.55
N GLY A 454 14.65 9.16 5.77
CA GLY A 454 15.56 9.65 6.81
C GLY A 454 16.64 10.54 6.24
N THR A 455 16.97 11.64 6.92
CA THR A 455 17.95 12.62 6.44
C THR A 455 18.95 12.98 7.54
N TYR A 456 20.21 13.05 7.18
CA TYR A 456 21.32 13.55 7.99
C TYR A 456 21.79 14.87 7.41
N GLY A 457 22.01 15.86 8.25
CA GLY A 457 22.42 17.17 7.77
C GLY A 457 22.54 18.21 8.88
N LEU A 458 22.42 19.48 8.52
CA LEU A 458 22.49 20.60 9.44
C LEU A 458 21.10 21.19 9.66
N ASP A 459 20.82 21.55 10.92
CA ASP A 459 19.63 22.31 11.32
C ASP A 459 19.77 23.81 10.94
N ALA A 460 18.78 24.62 11.30
CA ALA A 460 18.78 26.05 11.04
C ALA A 460 19.88 26.83 11.81
N ALA A 461 20.40 26.27 12.89
CA ALA A 461 21.51 26.85 13.66
C ALA A 461 22.89 26.39 13.16
N GLY A 462 22.92 25.45 12.22
CA GLY A 462 24.15 24.85 11.68
C GLY A 462 24.65 23.67 12.52
N ASN A 463 23.84 23.14 13.44
CA ASN A 463 24.18 21.95 14.22
C ASN A 463 23.94 20.69 13.39
N THR A 464 24.77 19.69 13.60
CA THR A 464 24.64 18.38 12.96
C THR A 464 23.51 17.58 13.62
N VAL A 465 22.51 17.18 12.82
CA VAL A 465 21.32 16.46 13.30
C VAL A 465 20.94 15.34 12.36
N TYR A 466 20.16 14.40 12.89
CA TYR A 466 19.48 13.37 12.12
C TYR A 466 17.97 13.56 12.21
N GLU A 467 17.30 13.60 11.07
CA GLU A 467 15.87 13.72 10.94
C GLU A 467 15.28 12.36 10.52
N PRO A 468 14.49 11.69 11.39
CA PRO A 468 13.76 10.47 11.01
C PRO A 468 12.56 10.84 10.13
N ARG A 469 11.94 9.83 9.52
CA ARG A 469 10.72 10.03 8.75
C ARG A 469 9.61 10.69 9.60
N GLU A 470 8.71 11.42 8.93
CA GLU A 470 7.68 12.25 9.55
C GLU A 470 6.87 11.54 10.62
N ILE A 471 6.34 10.37 10.31
CA ILE A 471 5.46 9.58 11.20
C ILE A 471 6.20 8.96 12.41
N HIS A 472 7.48 9.24 12.60
CA HIS A 472 8.27 8.77 13.74
C HIS A 472 8.88 9.94 14.55
N LYS A 473 8.68 11.16 14.15
CA LYS A 473 9.22 12.32 14.85
C LYS A 473 8.66 12.41 16.27
N GLY A 474 7.34 12.32 16.41
CA GLY A 474 6.66 12.32 17.72
C GLY A 474 7.03 11.11 18.58
N ASP A 475 7.09 9.91 18.00
CA ASP A 475 7.50 8.69 18.69
C ASP A 475 8.91 8.82 19.28
N ALA A 476 9.86 9.34 18.48
CA ALA A 476 11.23 9.57 18.91
C ALA A 476 11.30 10.60 20.03
N ALA A 477 10.55 11.70 19.91
CA ALA A 477 10.45 12.72 20.96
C ALA A 477 9.90 12.11 22.26
N ARG A 478 8.77 11.42 22.21
CA ARG A 478 8.15 10.76 23.38
C ARG A 478 9.07 9.71 24.00
N SER A 479 9.89 9.03 23.20
CA SER A 479 10.90 8.09 23.71
C SER A 479 12.01 8.80 24.50
N LEU A 480 12.53 9.92 24.00
CA LEU A 480 13.55 10.71 24.70
C LEU A 480 13.01 11.35 25.99
N LEU A 481 11.80 11.92 25.93
CA LEU A 481 11.14 12.51 27.10
C LEU A 481 10.86 11.46 28.18
N TYR A 482 10.45 10.25 27.79
CA TYR A 482 10.25 9.13 28.71
C TYR A 482 11.55 8.68 29.38
N MET A 483 12.63 8.53 28.62
CA MET A 483 13.93 8.13 29.20
C MET A 483 14.42 9.16 30.23
N SER A 484 14.31 10.44 29.90
CA SER A 484 14.61 11.53 30.83
C SER A 484 13.75 11.43 32.09
N LEU A 485 12.44 11.32 31.97
CA LEU A 485 11.52 11.19 33.10
C LEU A 485 11.85 9.97 33.98
N ARG A 486 11.92 8.79 33.37
CA ARG A 486 12.03 7.54 34.11
C ARG A 486 13.33 7.39 34.88
N TYR A 487 14.45 7.72 34.22
CA TYR A 487 15.79 7.39 34.74
C TYR A 487 16.44 8.51 35.53
N ASN A 488 15.93 9.76 35.49
CA ASN A 488 16.48 10.85 36.26
C ASN A 488 16.44 10.56 37.78
N GLY A 489 17.58 10.61 38.44
CA GLY A 489 17.73 10.32 39.88
C GLY A 489 17.91 8.84 40.22
N VAL A 490 17.72 7.89 39.25
CA VAL A 490 18.01 6.48 39.48
C VAL A 490 19.52 6.32 39.72
N SER A 491 19.88 5.68 40.81
CA SER A 491 21.28 5.53 41.26
C SER A 491 22.09 6.84 41.33
N GLY A 492 21.39 7.97 41.44
CA GLY A 492 22.00 9.30 41.53
C GLY A 492 22.37 9.93 40.18
N PHE A 493 22.05 9.29 39.08
CA PHE A 493 22.35 9.80 37.72
C PHE A 493 21.37 10.90 37.29
N ASN A 494 21.90 11.91 36.58
CA ASN A 494 21.14 13.03 36.08
C ASN A 494 20.80 12.83 34.59
N TRP A 495 19.49 12.64 34.25
CA TRP A 495 18.98 12.42 32.91
C TRP A 495 18.21 13.63 32.37
N THR A 496 18.40 14.83 32.93
CA THR A 496 17.77 16.05 32.41
C THR A 496 18.38 16.47 31.09
N PHE A 497 17.63 17.21 30.26
CA PHE A 497 18.18 17.77 29.02
C PHE A 497 19.28 18.81 29.29
N ASN A 498 19.23 19.53 30.43
CA ASN A 498 20.36 20.38 30.85
C ASN A 498 21.65 19.59 31.05
N ASN A 499 21.60 18.42 31.70
CA ASN A 499 22.78 17.58 31.85
C ASN A 499 23.24 16.99 30.51
N LEU A 500 22.30 16.55 29.67
CA LEU A 500 22.59 16.06 28.34
C LEU A 500 23.36 17.10 27.52
N ASN A 501 22.83 18.32 27.43
CA ASN A 501 23.36 19.39 26.59
C ASN A 501 24.61 20.10 27.13
N ASN A 502 24.78 20.16 28.47
CA ASN A 502 25.90 20.90 29.04
C ASN A 502 27.07 20.02 29.50
N VAL A 503 26.87 18.71 29.63
CA VAL A 503 27.89 17.79 30.14
C VAL A 503 28.17 16.65 29.16
N ILE A 504 27.14 15.95 28.73
CA ILE A 504 27.31 14.68 28.00
C ILE A 504 27.66 14.94 26.54
N LEU A 505 26.84 15.66 25.79
CA LEU A 505 27.06 15.91 24.36
C LEU A 505 28.34 16.69 24.08
N PRO A 506 28.67 17.76 24.82
CA PRO A 506 29.97 18.43 24.67
C PRO A 506 31.17 17.52 24.94
N GLY A 507 31.04 16.58 25.89
CA GLY A 507 32.07 15.57 26.19
C GLY A 507 32.29 14.56 25.06
N LEU A 508 31.30 14.37 24.19
CA LEU A 508 31.32 13.53 23.01
C LEU A 508 31.66 14.29 21.71
N SER A 509 31.86 15.61 21.80
CA SER A 509 32.02 16.54 20.68
C SER A 509 30.79 16.52 19.75
N GLU A 510 29.60 16.38 20.31
CA GLU A 510 28.32 16.40 19.62
C GLU A 510 27.59 17.73 19.87
N ASP A 511 26.77 18.12 18.90
CA ASP A 511 25.88 19.27 18.99
C ASP A 511 24.76 19.05 20.03
N PRO A 512 24.12 20.11 20.55
CA PRO A 512 23.07 19.95 21.55
C PRO A 512 21.80 19.34 20.97
N GLN A 513 21.11 18.50 21.76
CA GLN A 513 19.76 18.03 21.44
C GLN A 513 18.75 19.17 21.70
N ASP A 514 18.19 19.73 20.64
CA ASP A 514 17.18 20.78 20.78
C ASP A 514 15.87 20.24 21.36
N LEU A 515 15.58 20.61 22.60
CA LEU A 515 14.34 20.24 23.27
C LEU A 515 13.11 20.91 22.61
N ALA A 516 13.24 22.10 22.06
CA ALA A 516 12.10 22.79 21.42
C ALA A 516 11.63 22.06 20.17
N THR A 517 12.55 21.53 19.37
CA THR A 517 12.23 20.66 18.23
C THR A 517 11.52 19.39 18.68
N LEU A 518 11.98 18.71 19.73
CA LEU A 518 11.31 17.53 20.26
C LEU A 518 9.89 17.82 20.76
N LEU A 519 9.68 18.94 21.43
CA LEU A 519 8.35 19.36 21.90
C LEU A 519 7.42 19.72 20.72
N THR A 520 7.98 20.29 19.66
CA THR A 520 7.24 20.55 18.42
C THR A 520 6.84 19.23 17.75
N TRP A 521 7.74 18.28 17.60
CA TRP A 521 7.44 16.95 17.05
C TRP A 521 6.39 16.21 17.87
N HIS A 522 6.52 16.24 19.19
CA HIS A 522 5.51 15.68 20.09
C HIS A 522 4.11 16.27 19.87
N ALA A 523 4.03 17.59 19.61
CA ALA A 523 2.77 18.29 19.42
C ALA A 523 2.17 18.09 17.99
N THR A 524 3.02 17.92 16.98
CA THR A 524 2.61 17.83 15.58
C THR A 524 2.40 16.40 15.09
N ASP A 525 3.11 15.44 15.67
CA ASP A 525 3.00 14.01 15.41
C ASP A 525 2.43 13.33 16.67
N ALA A 526 1.11 13.36 16.79
CA ALA A 526 0.38 12.79 17.94
C ALA A 526 0.50 11.26 17.96
N PRO A 527 0.34 10.61 19.14
CA PRO A 527 0.36 9.15 19.23
C PRO A 527 -0.63 8.50 18.28
N ASP A 528 -0.14 7.69 17.36
CA ASP A 528 -0.93 6.94 16.41
C ASP A 528 -1.35 5.57 16.96
N ALA A 529 -2.15 4.83 16.19
CA ALA A 529 -2.62 3.50 16.58
C ALA A 529 -1.47 2.49 16.76
N TYR A 530 -0.37 2.63 16.00
CA TYR A 530 0.79 1.77 16.13
C TYR A 530 1.53 2.05 17.44
N GLU A 531 1.74 3.31 17.78
CA GLU A 531 2.45 3.71 19.01
C GLU A 531 1.64 3.33 20.26
N ILE A 532 0.31 3.53 20.23
CA ILE A 532 -0.62 3.10 21.30
C ILE A 532 -0.55 1.58 21.49
N ALA A 533 -0.66 0.81 20.40
CA ALA A 533 -0.55 -0.63 20.45
C ALA A 533 0.84 -1.10 20.93
N ARG A 534 1.90 -0.38 20.57
CA ARG A 534 3.26 -0.65 21.05
C ARG A 534 3.39 -0.40 22.54
N ASN A 535 2.79 0.67 23.08
CA ASN A 535 2.75 0.97 24.52
C ASN A 535 2.05 -0.17 25.29
N ASP A 536 0.92 -0.67 24.77
CA ASP A 536 0.22 -1.83 25.33
C ASP A 536 1.06 -3.11 25.26
N TYR A 537 1.72 -3.35 24.11
CA TYR A 537 2.63 -4.49 23.97
C TYR A 537 3.75 -4.44 25.00
N ILE A 538 4.42 -3.28 25.16
CA ILE A 538 5.51 -3.09 26.14
C ILE A 538 4.99 -3.31 27.55
N GLN A 539 3.83 -2.77 27.92
CA GLN A 539 3.23 -3.04 29.22
C GLN A 539 3.02 -4.52 29.47
N SER A 540 2.59 -5.28 28.46
CA SER A 540 2.39 -6.73 28.57
C SER A 540 3.68 -7.50 28.90
N LYS A 541 4.84 -6.89 28.63
CA LYS A 541 6.18 -7.47 28.84
C LYS A 541 6.93 -6.83 30.02
N GLN A 542 7.00 -5.49 30.04
CA GLN A 542 7.78 -4.73 31.02
C GLN A 542 6.94 -4.25 32.22
N GLN A 543 5.61 -4.35 32.17
CA GLN A 543 4.65 -3.92 33.19
C GLN A 543 4.57 -2.39 33.37
N ASN A 544 5.24 -1.63 32.54
CA ASN A 544 5.20 -0.15 32.58
C ASN A 544 4.76 0.44 31.23
N ARG A 545 4.40 1.72 31.25
CA ARG A 545 3.92 2.48 30.10
C ARG A 545 4.67 3.79 29.96
N ASN A 546 4.74 4.31 28.73
CA ASN A 546 5.14 5.68 28.46
C ASN A 546 3.92 6.61 28.66
N PRO A 547 3.91 7.50 29.67
CA PRO A 547 2.78 8.38 29.94
C PRO A 547 2.51 9.38 28.82
N PHE A 548 3.51 9.73 28.02
CA PHE A 548 3.40 10.73 26.97
C PHE A 548 2.73 10.18 25.69
N ILE A 549 2.49 8.86 25.63
CA ILE A 549 1.66 8.21 24.62
C ILE A 549 0.20 8.22 25.07
N ASP A 550 -0.08 7.89 26.33
CA ASP A 550 -1.45 7.81 26.87
C ASP A 550 -2.02 9.19 27.17
N HIS A 551 -1.18 10.11 27.66
CA HIS A 551 -1.51 11.47 28.07
C HIS A 551 -0.50 12.47 27.48
N PRO A 552 -0.55 12.73 26.17
CA PRO A 552 0.41 13.60 25.51
C PRO A 552 0.38 15.04 26.07
N ASP A 553 -0.77 15.50 26.57
CA ASP A 553 -0.94 16.81 27.20
C ASP A 553 -0.09 16.99 28.47
N TRP A 554 0.30 15.90 29.15
CA TRP A 554 1.10 15.98 30.38
C TRP A 554 2.52 16.48 30.17
N VAL A 555 3.06 16.41 28.96
CA VAL A 555 4.35 17.00 28.59
C VAL A 555 4.39 18.48 28.92
N SER A 556 3.29 19.22 28.77
CA SER A 556 3.19 20.64 29.02
C SER A 556 3.38 21.04 30.50
N TYR A 557 3.19 20.11 31.43
CA TYR A 557 3.33 20.29 32.87
C TYR A 557 4.75 19.98 33.38
N ILE A 558 5.68 19.62 32.50
CA ILE A 558 7.03 19.19 32.88
C ILE A 558 8.09 20.04 32.19
N ASN A 559 8.98 20.63 32.99
CA ASN A 559 10.20 21.24 32.48
C ASN A 559 11.28 20.16 32.33
N PHE A 560 11.51 19.67 31.13
CA PHE A 560 12.48 18.61 30.88
C PHE A 560 13.93 19.02 30.98
N ASN A 561 14.23 20.32 30.98
CA ASN A 561 15.57 20.80 31.26
C ASN A 561 16.01 20.53 32.69
N THR A 562 15.07 20.52 33.65
CA THR A 562 15.33 20.33 35.07
C THR A 562 14.55 19.15 35.68
N LEU A 563 13.61 18.56 34.94
CA LEU A 563 12.63 17.58 35.41
C LEU A 563 11.88 18.02 36.68
N THR A 564 11.33 19.21 36.59
CA THR A 564 10.48 19.80 37.61
C THR A 564 9.10 20.09 37.07
N TYR A 565 8.11 20.09 37.94
CA TYR A 565 6.76 20.53 37.59
C TYR A 565 6.78 22.00 37.14
N GLN A 566 6.02 22.29 36.10
CA GLN A 566 5.71 23.64 35.67
C GLN A 566 4.20 23.77 35.47
N THR A 567 3.63 24.89 35.84
CA THR A 567 2.28 25.23 35.41
C THR A 567 2.36 25.48 33.90
N PRO A 568 1.54 24.83 33.07
CA PRO A 568 1.51 25.17 31.67
C PRO A 568 1.35 26.68 31.57
N ALA A 569 2.28 27.37 30.90
CA ALA A 569 2.08 28.77 30.60
C ALA A 569 0.67 28.86 29.98
N GLN A 570 -0.16 29.80 30.47
CA GLN A 570 -1.34 30.16 29.71
C GLN A 570 -0.80 30.65 28.37
N GLN A 571 -0.62 29.71 27.45
CA GLN A 571 -0.46 30.10 26.07
C GLN A 571 -1.66 30.98 25.79
N PRO A 572 -1.48 32.20 25.22
CA PRO A 572 -2.63 32.90 24.68
C PRO A 572 -3.33 31.80 23.85
N MET A 573 -4.54 31.43 24.23
CA MET A 573 -5.30 30.42 23.52
C MET A 573 -5.17 30.73 22.04
N LEU A 574 -4.27 30.02 21.37
CA LEU A 574 -4.48 29.80 19.94
C LEU A 574 -5.88 29.22 19.90
N PRO A 575 -6.86 29.91 19.30
CA PRO A 575 -8.26 29.53 19.39
C PRO A 575 -8.37 28.08 18.93
N GLY A 576 -8.73 27.19 19.89
CA GLY A 576 -9.01 25.78 19.64
C GLY A 576 -7.79 24.86 19.63
N ILE A 577 -7.21 24.54 20.82
CA ILE A 577 -6.77 23.18 21.06
C ILE A 577 -8.02 22.39 21.49
N GLN A 578 -8.96 22.24 20.59
CA GLN A 578 -9.65 20.99 20.37
C GLN A 578 -8.55 19.96 20.07
N LYS A 579 -8.64 18.74 20.64
CA LYS A 579 -7.88 17.52 20.29
C LYS A 579 -6.93 17.80 19.13
N ALA A 580 -5.60 17.80 19.33
CA ALA A 580 -4.65 18.20 18.29
C ALA A 580 -5.18 17.70 16.93
N GLN A 581 -5.60 18.63 16.09
CA GLN A 581 -6.09 18.24 14.78
C GLN A 581 -4.88 17.63 14.10
N PRO A 582 -4.94 16.40 13.59
CA PRO A 582 -3.84 15.81 12.84
C PRO A 582 -3.37 16.83 11.81
N VAL A 583 -2.06 17.02 11.69
CA VAL A 583 -1.52 17.88 10.63
C VAL A 583 -2.01 17.27 9.32
N MET A 584 -2.90 17.99 8.65
CA MET A 584 -3.51 17.50 7.41
C MET A 584 -2.40 17.32 6.39
N LYS A 585 -2.13 16.07 6.03
CA LYS A 585 -1.18 15.72 4.97
C LYS A 585 -1.87 15.92 3.63
N ARG A 586 -1.14 16.40 2.66
CA ARG A 586 -1.66 16.60 1.31
C ARG A 586 -1.55 15.30 0.54
N ALA A 587 -2.66 14.83 -0.01
CA ALA A 587 -2.72 13.72 -0.94
C ALA A 587 -3.08 14.25 -2.34
N ASP A 588 -2.56 13.61 -3.38
CA ASP A 588 -3.04 13.85 -4.72
C ASP A 588 -4.29 13.03 -4.98
N VAL A 589 -5.40 13.70 -5.27
CA VAL A 589 -6.72 13.06 -5.43
C VAL A 589 -7.26 13.34 -6.82
N ILE A 590 -7.58 12.29 -7.55
CA ILE A 590 -8.17 12.39 -8.88
C ILE A 590 -9.41 11.49 -9.01
N VAL A 591 -10.41 11.94 -9.75
CA VAL A 591 -11.55 11.13 -10.21
C VAL A 591 -11.35 10.83 -11.69
N TRP A 592 -11.45 9.56 -12.06
CA TRP A 592 -11.32 9.13 -13.44
C TRP A 592 -12.26 7.94 -13.78
N PRO A 593 -12.78 7.88 -15.01
CA PRO A 593 -12.71 8.92 -16.01
C PRO A 593 -13.45 10.19 -15.55
N ASN A 594 -12.98 11.34 -16.01
CA ASN A 594 -13.66 12.62 -15.76
C ASN A 594 -13.62 13.46 -17.05
N PRO A 595 -14.74 13.66 -17.76
CA PRO A 595 -16.11 13.28 -17.39
C PRO A 595 -16.36 11.77 -17.33
N THR A 596 -17.38 11.34 -16.58
CA THR A 596 -17.82 9.95 -16.45
C THR A 596 -19.25 9.75 -16.95
N GLU A 597 -19.53 8.56 -17.55
CA GLU A 597 -20.87 8.20 -17.99
C GLU A 597 -21.59 7.23 -17.04
N SER A 598 -20.94 6.14 -16.64
CA SER A 598 -21.55 5.08 -15.81
C SER A 598 -20.70 4.66 -14.63
N GLU A 599 -19.38 4.78 -14.74
CA GLU A 599 -18.44 4.33 -13.71
C GLU A 599 -17.38 5.41 -13.48
N ALA A 600 -17.00 5.63 -12.25
CA ALA A 600 -15.88 6.49 -11.87
C ALA A 600 -15.06 5.83 -10.77
N ASN A 601 -13.78 6.17 -10.72
CA ASN A 601 -12.87 5.78 -9.67
C ASN A 601 -12.26 7.02 -9.03
N LEU A 602 -12.10 6.99 -7.73
CA LEU A 602 -11.33 7.96 -6.97
C LEU A 602 -9.97 7.35 -6.69
N THR A 603 -8.90 7.94 -7.21
CA THR A 603 -7.53 7.53 -6.88
C THR A 603 -6.93 8.57 -5.96
N ILE A 604 -6.35 8.10 -4.86
CA ILE A 604 -5.68 8.90 -3.85
C ILE A 604 -4.23 8.42 -3.77
N ASP A 605 -3.29 9.30 -4.05
CA ASP A 605 -1.88 9.06 -3.76
C ASP A 605 -1.55 9.73 -2.42
N SER A 606 -1.52 8.91 -1.38
CA SER A 606 -1.43 9.37 -0.01
C SER A 606 -0.04 9.16 0.58
N PRO A 607 0.51 10.14 1.29
CA PRO A 607 1.75 9.99 2.03
C PRO A 607 1.57 9.27 3.39
N VAL A 608 0.32 8.98 3.79
CA VAL A 608 -0.01 8.36 5.07
C VAL A 608 -1.11 7.31 4.90
N GLU A 609 -1.15 6.34 5.80
CA GLU A 609 -2.33 5.47 5.98
C GLU A 609 -3.39 6.23 6.74
N ASP A 610 -4.64 6.16 6.28
CA ASP A 610 -5.78 6.81 6.92
C ASP A 610 -7.08 6.04 6.64
N VAL A 611 -8.08 6.22 7.45
CA VAL A 611 -9.44 5.80 7.14
C VAL A 611 -10.24 7.04 6.76
N VAL A 612 -10.50 7.18 5.47
CA VAL A 612 -11.13 8.37 4.93
C VAL A 612 -12.61 8.15 4.64
N THR A 613 -13.37 9.20 4.87
CA THR A 613 -14.77 9.31 4.48
C THR A 613 -14.86 10.14 3.21
N PHE A 614 -15.44 9.57 2.15
CA PHE A 614 -15.73 10.28 0.90
C PHE A 614 -17.15 10.76 0.94
N ASN A 615 -17.33 12.06 0.91
CA ASN A 615 -18.63 12.70 0.81
C ASN A 615 -18.82 13.23 -0.61
N VAL A 616 -19.84 12.76 -1.31
CA VAL A 616 -20.17 13.24 -2.65
C VAL A 616 -21.31 14.25 -2.56
N PHE A 617 -21.03 15.46 -3.08
CA PHE A 617 -21.96 16.59 -3.08
C PHE A 617 -22.31 17.00 -4.49
N ASP A 618 -23.53 17.53 -4.68
CA ASP A 618 -23.86 18.34 -5.85
C ASP A 618 -23.31 19.79 -5.70
N LEU A 619 -23.41 20.59 -6.76
CA LEU A 619 -22.92 21.99 -6.72
C LEU A 619 -23.71 22.90 -5.77
N THR A 620 -24.87 22.47 -5.28
CA THR A 620 -25.64 23.23 -4.29
C THR A 620 -25.15 22.97 -2.86
N GLY A 621 -24.18 22.04 -2.69
CA GLY A 621 -23.67 21.61 -1.39
C GLY A 621 -24.51 20.52 -0.72
N LYS A 622 -25.47 19.92 -1.43
CA LYS A 622 -26.29 18.83 -0.90
C LYS A 622 -25.46 17.55 -0.94
N LEU A 623 -25.32 16.90 0.22
CA LEU A 623 -24.72 15.57 0.33
C LEU A 623 -25.62 14.54 -0.33
N LEU A 624 -25.06 13.76 -1.24
CA LEU A 624 -25.74 12.71 -2.00
C LEU A 624 -25.52 11.34 -1.39
N TYR A 625 -24.28 11.00 -1.11
CA TYR A 625 -23.92 9.78 -0.38
C TYR A 625 -22.51 9.90 0.23
N THR A 626 -22.22 8.97 1.13
CA THR A 626 -20.95 8.85 1.85
C THR A 626 -20.42 7.43 1.72
N VAL A 627 -19.13 7.29 1.51
CA VAL A 627 -18.41 6.01 1.53
C VAL A 627 -17.20 6.17 2.45
N GLN A 628 -16.90 5.15 3.24
CA GLN A 628 -15.70 5.09 4.06
C GLN A 628 -14.77 4.02 3.51
N SER A 629 -13.47 4.32 3.41
CA SER A 629 -12.48 3.37 2.92
C SER A 629 -11.11 3.62 3.54
N PRO A 630 -10.34 2.58 3.83
CA PRO A 630 -8.93 2.73 4.17
C PRO A 630 -8.14 3.22 2.94
N VAL A 631 -7.21 4.12 3.18
CA VAL A 631 -6.23 4.63 2.22
C VAL A 631 -4.86 4.24 2.71
N MET A 632 -4.09 3.59 1.85
CA MET A 632 -2.73 3.14 2.15
C MET A 632 -1.72 4.20 1.69
N ILE A 633 -0.50 4.14 2.24
CA ILE A 633 0.62 4.93 1.70
C ILE A 633 0.83 4.56 0.22
N GLY A 634 0.93 5.58 -0.63
CA GLY A 634 0.95 5.44 -2.09
C GLY A 634 -0.45 5.47 -2.69
N SER A 635 -0.62 4.86 -3.85
CA SER A 635 -1.85 4.99 -4.63
C SER A 635 -2.91 3.99 -4.20
N THR A 636 -4.07 4.49 -3.76
CA THR A 636 -5.28 3.72 -3.47
C THR A 636 -6.38 4.14 -4.43
N THR A 637 -7.04 3.17 -5.10
CA THR A 637 -8.15 3.44 -6.02
C THR A 637 -9.44 2.84 -5.50
N ILE A 638 -10.50 3.66 -5.47
CA ILE A 638 -11.80 3.32 -4.88
C ILE A 638 -12.89 3.62 -5.91
N PRO A 639 -13.78 2.67 -6.22
CA PRO A 639 -14.89 2.91 -7.14
C PRO A 639 -15.90 3.88 -6.52
N LEU A 640 -16.33 4.87 -7.31
CA LEU A 640 -17.41 5.78 -6.96
C LEU A 640 -18.72 5.32 -7.62
N ASN A 641 -19.78 5.23 -6.83
CA ASN A 641 -21.11 4.95 -7.38
C ASN A 641 -21.69 6.22 -8.02
N VAL A 642 -21.59 6.32 -9.34
CA VAL A 642 -22.10 7.45 -10.13
C VAL A 642 -23.36 7.12 -10.92
N GLU A 643 -23.83 5.87 -10.90
CA GLU A 643 -24.96 5.40 -11.70
C GLU A 643 -26.27 6.15 -11.38
N ALA A 644 -26.50 6.44 -10.10
CA ALA A 644 -27.68 7.15 -9.64
C ALA A 644 -27.59 8.68 -9.80
N LEU A 645 -26.44 9.22 -10.26
CA LEU A 645 -26.22 10.64 -10.40
C LEU A 645 -26.77 11.12 -11.76
N THR A 646 -27.45 12.27 -11.75
CA THR A 646 -27.88 12.96 -12.98
C THR A 646 -26.70 13.64 -13.66
N SER A 647 -26.82 13.94 -14.96
CA SER A 647 -25.79 14.72 -15.66
C SER A 647 -25.53 16.06 -14.96
N GLY A 648 -24.27 16.33 -14.62
CA GLY A 648 -23.92 17.52 -13.84
C GLY A 648 -22.49 17.48 -13.30
N PHE A 649 -22.14 18.49 -12.51
CA PHE A 649 -20.88 18.56 -11.79
C PHE A 649 -21.07 18.19 -10.33
N TYR A 650 -20.09 17.51 -9.77
CA TYR A 650 -20.09 16.99 -8.41
C TYR A 650 -18.74 17.26 -7.75
N VAL A 651 -18.75 17.28 -6.42
CA VAL A 651 -17.55 17.42 -5.59
C VAL A 651 -17.43 16.17 -4.73
N VAL A 652 -16.27 15.55 -4.75
CA VAL A 652 -15.90 14.54 -3.75
C VAL A 652 -15.01 15.22 -2.72
N GLN A 653 -15.45 15.20 -1.48
CA GLN A 653 -14.64 15.64 -0.35
C GLN A 653 -14.11 14.39 0.36
N VAL A 654 -12.80 14.33 0.50
CA VAL A 654 -12.06 13.27 1.21
C VAL A 654 -11.76 13.79 2.61
N VAL A 655 -12.23 13.11 3.64
CA VAL A 655 -12.04 13.51 5.04
C VAL A 655 -11.57 12.32 5.85
N GLY A 656 -10.34 12.35 6.29
CA GLY A 656 -9.73 11.39 7.21
C GLY A 656 -9.26 12.08 8.50
N GLU A 657 -8.54 11.35 9.32
CA GLU A 657 -7.86 11.91 10.48
C GLU A 657 -6.70 12.81 10.05
N SER A 658 -5.94 12.36 9.06
CA SER A 658 -4.73 13.03 8.56
C SER A 658 -4.87 13.57 7.13
N LEU A 659 -5.95 13.26 6.42
CA LEU A 659 -6.17 13.67 5.03
C LEU A 659 -7.42 14.52 4.90
N ARG A 660 -7.31 15.62 4.13
CA ARG A 660 -8.47 16.42 3.75
C ARG A 660 -8.25 17.03 2.40
N GLU A 661 -8.96 16.51 1.38
CA GLU A 661 -8.84 16.95 -0.01
C GLU A 661 -10.22 17.07 -0.66
N GLU A 662 -10.29 17.83 -1.75
CA GLU A 662 -11.49 17.97 -2.55
C GLU A 662 -11.16 17.84 -4.04
N VAL A 663 -11.96 17.09 -4.77
CA VAL A 663 -11.84 16.95 -6.21
C VAL A 663 -13.21 17.10 -6.89
N LYS A 664 -13.22 17.72 -8.05
CA LYS A 664 -14.43 17.90 -8.86
C LYS A 664 -14.46 16.93 -10.03
N PHE A 665 -15.64 16.40 -10.31
CA PHE A 665 -15.86 15.59 -11.52
C PHE A 665 -17.18 15.95 -12.20
N ARG A 666 -17.29 15.55 -13.47
CA ARG A 666 -18.48 15.74 -14.28
C ARG A 666 -19.09 14.38 -14.63
N LYS A 667 -20.39 14.20 -14.35
CA LYS A 667 -21.25 13.11 -14.85
C LYS A 667 -21.90 13.59 -16.15
N LEU A 668 -21.80 12.77 -17.22
CA LEU A 668 -22.43 13.02 -18.51
C LEU A 668 -23.87 12.53 -18.55
#